data_eec3cfe53b726ca1102f0cb8833d5d16
#
_entry.id   eec3cfe53b726ca1102f0cb8833d5d16
#
_cell.length_a   1.000
_cell.length_b   1.000
_cell.length_c   1.000
_cell.angle_alpha   90.00
_cell.angle_beta   90.00
_cell.angle_gamma   90.00
#
_symmetry.space_group_name_H-M   'P 1'
#
loop_
_entity.id
_entity.type
_entity.pdbx_description
1 polymer ?
#
loop_
_entity_poly.entity_id
_entity_poly.type
_entity_poly.pdbx_seq_one_letter_code
_entity_poly.pdbx_strand_id
1 'polypeptide(L)'
;MKQFFIATVALFFSCSISFAQQIQSPNHQLTLEFSLQNDGVPTYRLNYKNKEVIKTSTLGFLLKNDLKSLFNDFIVLDFKTSSFDETWKPVWGEVASIRNNYNELEVTLNQKTTDRKLIIRFRLFDDGLGFRYEFPTQKNLVYFIIKEEKTQFAMAGDHTAFWIPGDYDTQEYDFTTSKLSQIRGLSKKAITENVSQTSFSPTGVQTSLLMKTDDGLFINLHEAALINYACMHLNLDDDKMVFESWLTPNSNGDKGNMQTPQFTPWRTIIVSDDARDILASKMTLNLNEPCKIDDISWIKPMKYVGVWWEMITGKTSWAYTDEYPSIQLGVTNFSKSKPNGKHGATNSNVKKHIDFAAANGFDGVLVEGWNQGWEDWYGHAKDFVFDFISPYPDFDVNEIKDYAKSKGVKMIMHHETSGSVRNYERHMDKAYQFMKENGYDAVKSGYVGNIIPLGENHYSQWTINHYQYALEKAAKYKIMVNAHEAVRPTGISRTYPNLIGNEAARGTEYQSFGGSKPNHVTLLPFTRLIGGPMDYTPGIFEMDLSKVNPANSSHVNSTLANQLALYVTMYSPLQMAADLPENYNRFPDAFQFIKDVAVDWEASAYLEAEPGQYITVARKAKGTNNWFIGNVNGENSRISNIKLDFLEKGKTYSATIYSDAKEAHYKTNPQAYIITKIKVNSKTKLSQFSAPGGGYAISILQVSE
;
A
#
# COMPACT_ATOMS: atom_id res chain seq x y z
N MET A 1 -54.60 -68.22 -22.43
CA MET A 1 -54.71 -66.77 -22.28
C MET A 1 -53.65 -66.34 -21.26
N LYS A 2 -52.53 -65.75 -21.72
CA LYS A 2 -51.47 -65.19 -20.87
C LYS A 2 -51.67 -63.69 -20.88
N GLN A 3 -51.99 -63.11 -19.70
CA GLN A 3 -52.05 -61.65 -19.52
C GLN A 3 -50.62 -61.10 -19.28
N PHE A 4 -50.21 -60.16 -20.12
CA PHE A 4 -49.00 -59.38 -19.92
C PHE A 4 -49.34 -58.14 -19.07
N PHE A 5 -48.69 -58.00 -17.91
CA PHE A 5 -48.71 -56.77 -17.13
C PHE A 5 -47.55 -55.89 -17.62
N ILE A 6 -47.86 -54.73 -18.15
CA ILE A 6 -46.89 -53.66 -18.46
C ILE A 6 -46.76 -52.76 -17.23
N ALA A 7 -45.63 -52.82 -16.55
CA ALA A 7 -45.32 -51.90 -15.47
C ALA A 7 -44.71 -50.61 -16.08
N THR A 8 -45.43 -49.51 -16.00
CA THR A 8 -44.96 -48.19 -16.40
C THR A 8 -44.09 -47.64 -15.25
N VAL A 9 -42.76 -47.59 -15.44
CA VAL A 9 -41.85 -46.88 -14.53
C VAL A 9 -41.89 -45.41 -14.86
N ALA A 10 -42.50 -44.61 -13.99
CA ALA A 10 -42.42 -43.17 -14.03
C ALA A 10 -41.09 -42.68 -13.48
N LEU A 11 -40.16 -42.23 -14.37
CA LEU A 11 -38.95 -41.53 -13.95
C LEU A 11 -39.36 -40.13 -13.49
N PHE A 12 -39.34 -39.86 -12.20
CA PHE A 12 -39.38 -38.51 -11.66
C PHE A 12 -38.01 -37.86 -11.90
N PHE A 13 -37.91 -37.01 -12.92
CA PHE A 13 -36.84 -36.05 -13.02
C PHE A 13 -37.06 -34.99 -11.91
N SER A 14 -36.34 -35.07 -10.82
CA SER A 14 -36.24 -33.98 -9.85
C SER A 14 -35.47 -32.85 -10.53
N CYS A 15 -36.16 -31.89 -11.10
CA CYS A 15 -35.59 -30.64 -11.54
C CYS A 15 -35.16 -29.87 -10.29
N SER A 16 -33.87 -29.92 -9.95
CA SER A 16 -33.31 -29.07 -8.90
C SER A 16 -33.41 -27.62 -9.38
N ILE A 17 -34.31 -26.85 -8.80
CA ILE A 17 -34.40 -25.40 -9.06
C ILE A 17 -33.15 -24.80 -8.40
N SER A 18 -32.13 -24.56 -9.20
CA SER A 18 -30.96 -23.77 -8.80
C SER A 18 -31.42 -22.32 -8.70
N PHE A 19 -31.51 -21.79 -7.49
CA PHE A 19 -31.74 -20.35 -7.28
C PHE A 19 -30.46 -19.60 -7.63
N ALA A 20 -30.40 -19.06 -8.82
CA ALA A 20 -29.34 -18.13 -9.24
C ALA A 20 -29.88 -16.70 -9.22
N GLN A 21 -29.18 -15.80 -8.54
CA GLN A 21 -29.48 -14.36 -8.55
C GLN A 21 -28.36 -13.63 -9.28
N GLN A 22 -28.75 -12.74 -10.20
CA GLN A 22 -27.81 -11.97 -11.02
C GLN A 22 -27.99 -10.47 -10.79
N ILE A 23 -26.86 -9.72 -10.73
CA ILE A 23 -26.85 -8.27 -10.81
C ILE A 23 -25.77 -7.78 -11.76
N GLN A 24 -25.92 -6.53 -12.23
CA GLN A 24 -24.96 -5.87 -13.12
C GLN A 24 -24.41 -4.60 -12.47
N SER A 25 -23.21 -4.18 -12.90
CA SER A 25 -22.67 -2.85 -12.57
C SER A 25 -23.55 -1.74 -13.15
N PRO A 26 -23.45 -0.48 -12.65
CA PRO A 26 -24.23 0.64 -13.20
C PRO A 26 -24.05 0.84 -14.71
N ASN A 27 -22.83 0.61 -15.25
CA ASN A 27 -22.52 0.68 -16.68
C ASN A 27 -22.82 -0.62 -17.46
N HIS A 28 -23.36 -1.66 -16.82
CA HIS A 28 -23.69 -2.97 -17.38
C HIS A 28 -22.51 -3.78 -17.97
N GLN A 29 -21.26 -3.42 -17.63
CA GLN A 29 -20.10 -4.15 -18.14
C GLN A 29 -19.72 -5.35 -17.27
N LEU A 30 -20.01 -5.28 -15.98
CA LEU A 30 -19.81 -6.37 -15.03
C LEU A 30 -21.12 -7.06 -14.72
N THR A 31 -21.06 -8.38 -14.63
CA THR A 31 -22.20 -9.22 -14.24
C THR A 31 -21.75 -10.20 -13.16
N LEU A 32 -22.39 -10.12 -12.00
CA LEU A 32 -22.24 -11.06 -10.89
C LEU A 32 -23.42 -12.04 -10.89
N GLU A 33 -23.12 -13.32 -10.71
CA GLU A 33 -24.11 -14.37 -10.46
C GLU A 33 -23.79 -15.02 -9.10
N PHE A 34 -24.78 -15.08 -8.23
CA PHE A 34 -24.73 -15.83 -6.97
C PHE A 34 -25.63 -17.07 -7.07
N SER A 35 -25.18 -18.22 -6.56
CA SER A 35 -25.97 -19.44 -6.48
C SER A 35 -25.59 -20.31 -5.30
N LEU A 36 -26.48 -21.25 -4.92
CA LEU A 36 -26.17 -22.35 -4.01
C LEU A 36 -25.98 -23.64 -4.80
N GLN A 37 -24.90 -24.39 -4.49
CA GLN A 37 -24.75 -25.76 -4.97
C GLN A 37 -25.71 -26.72 -4.24
N ASN A 38 -25.83 -27.98 -4.73
CA ASN A 38 -26.83 -28.95 -4.25
C ASN A 38 -26.76 -29.25 -2.74
N ASP A 39 -25.60 -29.15 -2.14
CA ASP A 39 -25.36 -29.31 -0.70
C ASP A 39 -25.46 -28.01 0.10
N GLY A 40 -25.93 -26.94 -0.53
CA GLY A 40 -26.08 -25.63 0.09
C GLY A 40 -24.77 -24.84 0.26
N VAL A 41 -23.74 -25.10 -0.54
CA VAL A 41 -22.50 -24.29 -0.58
C VAL A 41 -22.75 -23.02 -1.37
N PRO A 42 -22.54 -21.83 -0.80
CA PRO A 42 -22.66 -20.56 -1.51
C PRO A 42 -21.55 -20.43 -2.55
N THR A 43 -21.90 -19.96 -3.74
CA THR A 43 -20.96 -19.74 -4.85
C THR A 43 -21.25 -18.45 -5.58
N TYR A 44 -20.24 -17.92 -6.27
CA TYR A 44 -20.36 -16.75 -7.14
C TYR A 44 -19.55 -16.93 -8.43
N ARG A 45 -19.92 -16.15 -9.46
CA ARG A 45 -19.20 -15.99 -10.73
C ARG A 45 -19.16 -14.52 -11.10
N LEU A 46 -18.11 -14.10 -11.81
CA LEU A 46 -17.97 -12.73 -12.30
C LEU A 46 -17.57 -12.71 -13.76
N ASN A 47 -18.32 -11.96 -14.57
CA ASN A 47 -18.01 -11.71 -15.97
C ASN A 47 -17.79 -10.21 -16.22
N TYR A 48 -16.89 -9.88 -17.14
CA TYR A 48 -16.65 -8.53 -17.65
C TYR A 48 -16.81 -8.51 -19.16
N LYS A 49 -17.75 -7.69 -19.69
CA LYS A 49 -18.06 -7.61 -21.13
C LYS A 49 -18.28 -9.00 -21.75
N ASN A 50 -19.00 -9.87 -21.05
CA ASN A 50 -19.26 -11.28 -21.41
C ASN A 50 -18.03 -12.20 -21.40
N LYS A 51 -16.86 -11.75 -20.95
CA LYS A 51 -15.71 -12.61 -20.69
C LYS A 51 -15.71 -13.09 -19.24
N GLU A 52 -15.42 -14.35 -19.01
CA GLU A 52 -15.33 -14.92 -17.67
C GLU A 52 -14.07 -14.41 -16.98
N VAL A 53 -14.24 -13.77 -15.81
CA VAL A 53 -13.16 -13.26 -14.95
C VAL A 53 -12.91 -14.21 -13.80
N ILE A 54 -13.98 -14.55 -13.08
CA ILE A 54 -13.97 -15.55 -12.00
C ILE A 54 -15.01 -16.62 -12.36
N LYS A 55 -14.54 -17.86 -12.44
CA LYS A 55 -15.38 -19.06 -12.56
C LYS A 55 -16.14 -19.29 -11.26
N THR A 56 -17.02 -20.29 -11.26
CA THR A 56 -17.75 -20.69 -10.05
C THR A 56 -16.78 -20.93 -8.90
N SER A 57 -16.89 -20.10 -7.88
CA SER A 57 -16.01 -20.02 -6.72
C SER A 57 -16.82 -20.11 -5.43
N THR A 58 -16.35 -20.92 -4.47
CA THR A 58 -17.05 -21.16 -3.21
C THR A 58 -16.82 -20.00 -2.22
N LEU A 59 -17.77 -19.87 -1.28
CA LEU A 59 -17.78 -18.88 -0.21
C LEU A 59 -18.09 -19.58 1.13
N GLY A 60 -17.51 -19.11 2.24
CA GLY A 60 -17.82 -19.58 3.59
C GLY A 60 -16.61 -19.72 4.50
N PHE A 61 -16.77 -20.45 5.60
CA PHE A 61 -15.77 -20.57 6.65
C PHE A 61 -15.72 -21.97 7.24
N LEU A 62 -14.52 -22.38 7.67
CA LEU A 62 -14.33 -23.45 8.65
C LEU A 62 -14.11 -22.80 10.02
N LEU A 63 -14.84 -23.26 11.02
CA LEU A 63 -14.74 -22.76 12.38
C LEU A 63 -13.92 -23.72 13.24
N LYS A 64 -13.15 -23.19 14.20
CA LYS A 64 -12.38 -23.99 15.15
C LYS A 64 -13.31 -24.72 16.10
N ASN A 65 -13.08 -26.03 16.30
CA ASN A 65 -13.88 -26.91 17.18
C ASN A 65 -15.37 -26.96 16.84
N ASP A 66 -15.75 -26.71 15.59
CA ASP A 66 -17.13 -26.74 15.12
C ASP A 66 -17.25 -27.58 13.84
N LEU A 67 -17.79 -28.77 13.95
CA LEU A 67 -17.92 -29.72 12.83
C LEU A 67 -18.88 -29.26 11.74
N LYS A 68 -19.83 -28.37 12.06
CA LYS A 68 -20.81 -27.85 11.09
C LYS A 68 -20.29 -26.64 10.34
N SER A 69 -19.42 -25.85 10.98
CA SER A 69 -18.81 -24.65 10.37
C SER A 69 -19.85 -23.72 9.72
N LEU A 70 -19.44 -22.85 8.79
CA LEU A 70 -20.33 -21.97 7.99
C LEU A 70 -19.97 -22.12 6.52
N PHE A 71 -20.00 -23.34 5.98
CA PHE A 71 -19.54 -23.63 4.63
C PHE A 71 -20.62 -24.24 3.73
N ASN A 72 -21.50 -25.11 4.26
CA ASN A 72 -22.55 -25.79 3.52
C ASN A 72 -23.86 -25.84 4.31
N ASP A 73 -24.86 -26.59 3.79
CA ASP A 73 -26.19 -26.77 4.38
C ASP A 73 -27.02 -25.47 4.44
N PHE A 74 -26.66 -24.48 3.62
CA PHE A 74 -27.41 -23.24 3.54
C PHE A 74 -28.63 -23.30 2.65
N ILE A 75 -29.66 -22.53 3.02
CA ILE A 75 -30.76 -22.10 2.17
C ILE A 75 -30.75 -20.58 2.09
N VAL A 76 -31.23 -20.04 1.00
CA VAL A 76 -31.48 -18.60 0.88
C VAL A 76 -32.78 -18.26 1.58
N LEU A 77 -32.74 -17.31 2.50
CA LEU A 77 -33.92 -16.72 3.13
C LEU A 77 -34.43 -15.51 2.36
N ASP A 78 -33.52 -14.70 1.85
CA ASP A 78 -33.89 -13.44 1.19
C ASP A 78 -32.79 -12.95 0.24
N PHE A 79 -33.19 -12.23 -0.81
CA PHE A 79 -32.36 -11.45 -1.70
C PHE A 79 -32.84 -9.99 -1.68
N LYS A 80 -31.94 -9.05 -1.42
CA LYS A 80 -32.22 -7.62 -1.54
C LYS A 80 -31.27 -6.98 -2.53
N THR A 81 -31.81 -6.19 -3.44
CA THR A 81 -31.03 -5.38 -4.37
C THR A 81 -31.24 -3.90 -4.10
N SER A 82 -30.19 -3.10 -4.24
CA SER A 82 -30.25 -1.66 -4.15
C SER A 82 -29.20 -1.02 -5.05
N SER A 83 -29.30 0.30 -5.24
CA SER A 83 -28.32 1.09 -5.97
C SER A 83 -27.90 2.28 -5.11
N PHE A 84 -26.66 2.70 -5.26
CA PHE A 84 -26.10 3.83 -4.52
C PHE A 84 -25.28 4.72 -5.44
N ASP A 85 -25.42 6.04 -5.31
CA ASP A 85 -24.66 7.01 -6.08
C ASP A 85 -24.48 8.28 -5.26
N GLU A 86 -23.24 8.55 -4.85
CA GLU A 86 -22.86 9.79 -4.20
C GLU A 86 -21.49 10.26 -4.70
N THR A 87 -21.17 11.52 -4.49
CA THR A 87 -19.81 12.06 -4.68
C THR A 87 -19.33 12.66 -3.37
N TRP A 88 -18.16 12.21 -2.93
CA TRP A 88 -17.54 12.68 -1.69
C TRP A 88 -16.16 13.31 -1.98
N LYS A 89 -15.65 14.10 -1.02
CA LYS A 89 -14.36 14.78 -1.14
C LYS A 89 -13.36 14.19 -0.15
N PRO A 90 -12.23 13.66 -0.61
CA PRO A 90 -11.15 13.23 0.28
C PRO A 90 -10.49 14.45 0.96
N VAL A 91 -9.95 14.25 2.15
CA VAL A 91 -9.19 15.28 2.87
C VAL A 91 -7.94 15.67 2.09
N TRP A 92 -7.29 14.68 1.53
CA TRP A 92 -6.19 14.76 0.58
C TRP A 92 -6.30 13.59 -0.41
N GLY A 93 -5.67 13.67 -1.55
CA GLY A 93 -5.81 12.57 -2.52
C GLY A 93 -5.22 12.85 -3.89
N GLU A 94 -5.45 11.90 -4.77
CA GLU A 94 -5.08 11.98 -6.18
C GLU A 94 -6.10 12.78 -7.01
N VAL A 95 -7.28 13.05 -6.43
CA VAL A 95 -8.40 13.77 -7.05
C VAL A 95 -9.18 14.52 -5.98
N ALA A 96 -9.83 15.63 -6.34
CA ALA A 96 -10.60 16.48 -5.42
C ALA A 96 -11.97 15.86 -5.06
N SER A 97 -12.49 14.96 -5.87
CA SER A 97 -13.78 14.31 -5.64
C SER A 97 -13.77 12.87 -6.16
N ILE A 98 -14.49 12.00 -5.47
CA ILE A 98 -14.61 10.58 -5.78
C ILE A 98 -16.10 10.23 -5.85
N ARG A 99 -16.54 9.68 -6.99
CA ARG A 99 -17.88 9.11 -7.13
C ARG A 99 -17.90 7.71 -6.52
N ASN A 100 -18.88 7.45 -5.69
CA ASN A 100 -19.18 6.15 -5.10
C ASN A 100 -20.50 5.65 -5.69
N ASN A 101 -20.42 4.89 -6.77
CA ASN A 101 -21.57 4.43 -7.54
C ASN A 101 -21.51 2.92 -7.74
N TYR A 102 -22.51 2.20 -7.20
CA TYR A 102 -22.59 0.74 -7.29
C TYR A 102 -24.03 0.23 -7.24
N ASN A 103 -24.23 -0.97 -7.75
CA ASN A 103 -25.38 -1.80 -7.46
C ASN A 103 -25.02 -2.83 -6.39
N GLU A 104 -25.92 -3.07 -5.44
CA GLU A 104 -25.69 -3.96 -4.30
C GLU A 104 -26.67 -5.16 -4.35
N LEU A 105 -26.14 -6.35 -4.02
CA LEU A 105 -26.92 -7.54 -3.71
C LEU A 105 -26.57 -7.99 -2.28
N GLU A 106 -27.59 -8.04 -1.42
CA GLU A 106 -27.52 -8.66 -0.10
C GLU A 106 -28.20 -10.03 -0.16
N VAL A 107 -27.46 -11.08 0.20
CA VAL A 107 -27.97 -12.46 0.25
C VAL A 107 -28.00 -12.90 1.71
N THR A 108 -29.19 -13.14 2.26
CA THR A 108 -29.36 -13.68 3.60
C THR A 108 -29.51 -15.20 3.52
N LEU A 109 -28.55 -15.88 4.14
CA LEU A 109 -28.48 -17.34 4.22
C LEU A 109 -28.84 -17.85 5.62
N ASN A 110 -29.48 -19.04 5.69
CA ASN A 110 -29.68 -19.78 6.94
C ASN A 110 -29.18 -21.22 6.79
N GLN A 111 -28.36 -21.66 7.73
CA GLN A 111 -27.88 -23.03 7.76
C GLN A 111 -28.94 -23.92 8.42
N LYS A 112 -29.47 -24.91 7.70
CA LYS A 112 -30.65 -25.71 8.12
C LYS A 112 -30.42 -26.42 9.44
N THR A 113 -29.26 -27.10 9.58
CA THR A 113 -28.98 -27.96 10.75
C THR A 113 -28.75 -27.15 12.02
N THR A 114 -28.14 -25.97 11.93
CA THR A 114 -27.71 -25.19 13.09
C THR A 114 -28.57 -23.95 13.35
N ASP A 115 -29.45 -23.61 12.42
CA ASP A 115 -30.22 -22.37 12.40
C ASP A 115 -29.34 -21.11 12.53
N ARG A 116 -28.16 -21.11 11.89
CA ARG A 116 -27.21 -20.00 11.87
C ARG A 116 -27.39 -19.16 10.63
N LYS A 117 -27.39 -17.85 10.80
CA LYS A 117 -27.52 -16.90 9.72
C LYS A 117 -26.15 -16.36 9.30
N LEU A 118 -25.98 -16.21 7.98
CA LEU A 118 -24.85 -15.57 7.34
C LEU A 118 -25.40 -14.64 6.26
N ILE A 119 -24.92 -13.42 6.19
CA ILE A 119 -25.24 -12.48 5.12
C ILE A 119 -23.99 -12.33 4.26
N ILE A 120 -24.18 -12.39 2.93
CA ILE A 120 -23.13 -12.06 1.96
C ILE A 120 -23.57 -10.81 1.22
N ARG A 121 -22.77 -9.76 1.30
CA ARG A 121 -23.03 -8.47 0.65
C ARG A 121 -22.09 -8.27 -0.50
N PHE A 122 -22.62 -8.05 -1.69
CA PHE A 122 -21.88 -7.77 -2.92
C PHE A 122 -22.16 -6.34 -3.36
N ARG A 123 -21.11 -5.57 -3.69
CA ARG A 123 -21.19 -4.25 -4.32
C ARG A 123 -20.49 -4.30 -5.66
N LEU A 124 -21.23 -4.07 -6.72
CA LEU A 124 -20.73 -4.11 -8.08
C LEU A 124 -20.59 -2.68 -8.61
N PHE A 125 -19.33 -2.24 -8.71
CA PHE A 125 -18.92 -0.95 -9.28
C PHE A 125 -18.68 -1.08 -10.79
N ASP A 126 -18.45 0.03 -11.47
CA ASP A 126 -18.13 0.02 -12.90
C ASP A 126 -16.75 -0.58 -13.21
N ASP A 127 -15.84 -0.57 -12.22
CA ASP A 127 -14.47 -1.03 -12.31
C ASP A 127 -14.18 -2.33 -11.50
N GLY A 128 -15.19 -2.88 -10.80
CA GLY A 128 -14.95 -4.10 -10.02
C GLY A 128 -16.06 -4.53 -9.08
N LEU A 129 -15.77 -5.60 -8.35
CA LEU A 129 -16.61 -6.21 -7.34
C LEU A 129 -15.95 -6.12 -5.96
N GLY A 130 -16.67 -5.62 -4.95
CA GLY A 130 -16.39 -5.82 -3.55
C GLY A 130 -17.42 -6.73 -2.90
N PHE A 131 -17.00 -7.69 -2.07
CA PHE A 131 -17.94 -8.48 -1.28
C PHE A 131 -17.38 -8.76 0.12
N ARG A 132 -18.29 -8.95 1.08
CA ARG A 132 -17.93 -9.28 2.46
C ARG A 132 -19.00 -10.17 3.09
N TYR A 133 -18.63 -10.79 4.19
CA TYR A 133 -19.53 -11.56 5.04
C TYR A 133 -19.94 -10.73 6.25
N GLU A 134 -21.23 -10.85 6.63
CA GLU A 134 -21.78 -10.22 7.81
C GLU A 134 -22.42 -11.29 8.69
N PHE A 135 -22.09 -11.27 9.97
CA PHE A 135 -22.59 -12.18 10.99
C PHE A 135 -23.57 -11.41 11.87
N PRO A 136 -24.90 -11.52 11.63
CA PRO A 136 -25.89 -10.75 12.39
C PRO A 136 -26.00 -11.27 13.82
N THR A 137 -26.57 -10.46 14.72
CA THR A 137 -26.91 -10.88 16.09
C THR A 137 -27.83 -12.10 16.04
N GLN A 138 -27.43 -13.19 16.68
CA GLN A 138 -28.17 -14.47 16.70
C GLN A 138 -27.79 -15.32 17.91
N LYS A 139 -28.69 -16.21 18.33
CA LYS A 139 -28.50 -17.06 19.53
C LYS A 139 -27.52 -18.22 19.28
N ASN A 140 -27.50 -18.75 18.04
CA ASN A 140 -26.80 -19.99 17.72
C ASN A 140 -25.34 -19.74 17.26
N LEU A 141 -24.86 -18.48 17.20
CA LEU A 141 -23.51 -18.10 16.90
C LEU A 141 -23.22 -16.75 17.56
N VAL A 142 -22.57 -16.76 18.72
CA VAL A 142 -22.25 -15.55 19.49
C VAL A 142 -20.76 -15.27 19.46
N TYR A 143 -19.95 -16.21 19.96
CA TYR A 143 -18.49 -16.19 19.90
C TYR A 143 -18.03 -17.39 19.08
N PHE A 144 -17.12 -17.13 18.15
CA PHE A 144 -16.57 -18.20 17.33
C PHE A 144 -15.16 -17.84 16.82
N ILE A 145 -14.40 -18.86 16.46
CA ILE A 145 -13.05 -18.68 15.93
C ILE A 145 -13.03 -19.18 14.48
N ILE A 146 -12.58 -18.33 13.58
CA ILE A 146 -12.33 -18.70 12.19
C ILE A 146 -11.05 -19.51 12.16
N LYS A 147 -11.14 -20.75 11.67
CA LYS A 147 -10.01 -21.61 11.35
C LYS A 147 -9.50 -21.32 9.93
N GLU A 148 -10.42 -21.28 8.95
CA GLU A 148 -10.13 -20.98 7.55
C GLU A 148 -11.29 -20.19 6.94
N GLU A 149 -10.97 -19.20 6.13
CA GLU A 149 -11.91 -18.56 5.21
C GLU A 149 -11.83 -19.28 3.86
N LYS A 150 -12.94 -19.88 3.42
CA LYS A 150 -13.03 -20.70 2.22
C LYS A 150 -13.47 -19.91 0.99
N THR A 151 -13.12 -18.65 0.96
CA THR A 151 -13.35 -17.77 -0.20
C THR A 151 -12.39 -18.16 -1.33
N GLN A 152 -12.95 -18.54 -2.46
CA GLN A 152 -12.20 -18.89 -3.65
C GLN A 152 -12.27 -17.81 -4.73
N PHE A 153 -11.23 -17.78 -5.58
CA PHE A 153 -11.13 -17.00 -6.81
C PHE A 153 -10.64 -17.95 -7.90
N ALA A 154 -11.57 -18.64 -8.56
CA ALA A 154 -11.27 -19.59 -9.62
C ALA A 154 -11.02 -18.83 -10.92
N MET A 155 -9.77 -18.79 -11.35
CA MET A 155 -9.34 -18.00 -12.52
C MET A 155 -9.79 -18.65 -13.83
N ALA A 156 -10.11 -17.81 -14.83
CA ALA A 156 -10.55 -18.28 -16.15
C ALA A 156 -9.45 -18.98 -16.95
N GLY A 157 -8.18 -18.78 -16.59
CA GLY A 157 -7.03 -19.39 -17.28
C GLY A 157 -5.72 -19.26 -16.52
N ASP A 158 -4.65 -19.72 -17.13
CA ASP A 158 -3.26 -19.61 -16.64
C ASP A 158 -2.71 -18.21 -16.98
N HIS A 159 -3.12 -17.21 -16.20
CA HIS A 159 -2.81 -15.80 -16.44
C HIS A 159 -1.35 -15.46 -16.13
N THR A 160 -0.84 -14.40 -16.75
CA THR A 160 0.43 -13.78 -16.31
C THR A 160 0.19 -13.00 -15.03
N ALA A 161 0.88 -13.36 -13.95
CA ALA A 161 0.78 -12.73 -12.63
C ALA A 161 2.04 -11.90 -12.32
N PHE A 162 1.84 -10.78 -11.62
CA PHE A 162 2.88 -9.94 -11.03
C PHE A 162 2.76 -10.09 -9.51
N TRP A 163 3.61 -10.91 -8.93
CA TRP A 163 3.42 -11.41 -7.58
C TRP A 163 4.68 -11.34 -6.72
N ILE A 164 4.47 -11.33 -5.41
CA ILE A 164 5.48 -11.52 -4.38
C ILE A 164 5.10 -12.72 -3.51
N PRO A 165 6.08 -13.42 -2.88
CA PRO A 165 5.81 -14.57 -2.03
C PRO A 165 4.83 -14.24 -0.90
N GLY A 166 3.99 -15.21 -0.54
CA GLY A 166 3.11 -15.11 0.61
C GLY A 166 3.92 -15.14 1.91
N ASP A 167 3.85 -14.08 2.69
CA ASP A 167 4.56 -13.90 3.95
C ASP A 167 3.64 -13.21 4.96
N TYR A 168 3.69 -13.62 6.24
CA TYR A 168 2.83 -13.09 7.29
C TYR A 168 3.34 -11.80 7.93
N ASP A 169 4.57 -11.40 7.58
CA ASP A 169 5.27 -10.35 8.30
C ASP A 169 5.78 -9.21 7.42
N THR A 170 6.03 -9.44 6.13
CA THR A 170 6.56 -8.39 5.23
C THR A 170 6.05 -8.48 3.81
N GLN A 171 6.04 -7.35 3.11
CA GLN A 171 5.81 -7.22 1.66
C GLN A 171 7.04 -6.70 0.90
N GLU A 172 8.18 -6.65 1.53
CA GLU A 172 9.40 -6.04 1.00
C GLU A 172 10.18 -6.98 0.08
N TYR A 173 9.48 -7.58 -0.88
CA TYR A 173 10.01 -8.45 -1.92
C TYR A 173 10.08 -7.74 -3.27
N ASP A 174 11.01 -8.18 -4.13
CA ASP A 174 10.94 -7.88 -5.56
C ASP A 174 9.80 -8.65 -6.21
N PHE A 175 9.10 -8.00 -7.15
CA PHE A 175 8.05 -8.66 -7.90
C PHE A 175 8.62 -9.69 -8.88
N THR A 176 7.97 -10.84 -8.92
CA THR A 176 8.18 -11.88 -9.93
C THR A 176 7.05 -11.82 -10.96
N THR A 177 7.39 -11.91 -12.24
CA THR A 177 6.42 -12.00 -13.33
C THR A 177 6.45 -13.40 -13.92
N SER A 178 5.32 -14.11 -13.90
CA SER A 178 5.22 -15.48 -14.45
C SER A 178 3.78 -15.87 -14.74
N LYS A 179 3.56 -16.99 -15.44
CA LYS A 179 2.26 -17.66 -15.46
C LYS A 179 1.92 -18.19 -14.05
N LEU A 180 0.63 -18.34 -13.74
CA LEU A 180 0.16 -18.89 -12.47
C LEU A 180 0.73 -20.29 -12.22
N SER A 181 0.74 -21.15 -13.24
CA SER A 181 1.31 -22.51 -13.20
C SER A 181 2.80 -22.57 -12.84
N GLN A 182 3.54 -21.46 -12.99
CA GLN A 182 4.96 -21.38 -12.72
C GLN A 182 5.30 -20.92 -11.30
N ILE A 183 4.33 -20.42 -10.53
CA ILE A 183 4.55 -19.85 -9.18
C ILE A 183 5.28 -20.84 -8.30
N ARG A 184 4.82 -22.09 -8.21
CA ARG A 184 5.45 -23.16 -7.39
C ARG A 184 6.93 -23.34 -7.70
N GLY A 185 7.28 -23.38 -8.98
CA GLY A 185 8.66 -23.59 -9.43
C GLY A 185 9.58 -22.37 -9.20
N LEU A 186 9.02 -21.18 -9.09
CA LEU A 186 9.74 -19.92 -8.91
C LEU A 186 9.78 -19.43 -7.47
N SER A 187 8.91 -19.94 -6.59
CA SER A 187 8.71 -19.41 -5.23
C SER A 187 10.01 -19.27 -4.43
N LYS A 188 10.91 -20.27 -4.47
CA LYS A 188 12.20 -20.21 -3.78
C LYS A 188 13.13 -19.12 -4.31
N LYS A 189 13.07 -18.82 -5.63
CA LYS A 189 13.89 -17.76 -6.25
C LYS A 189 13.29 -16.37 -6.01
N ALA A 190 11.99 -16.30 -5.76
CA ALA A 190 11.28 -15.06 -5.49
C ALA A 190 11.51 -14.55 -4.04
N ILE A 191 11.98 -15.42 -3.14
CA ILE A 191 12.36 -15.01 -1.79
C ILE A 191 13.66 -14.24 -1.88
N THR A 192 13.60 -12.94 -1.60
CA THR A 192 14.75 -12.04 -1.53
C THR A 192 15.15 -11.83 -0.06
N GLU A 193 16.37 -11.41 0.20
CA GLU A 193 16.79 -11.06 1.57
C GLU A 193 15.92 -9.95 2.14
N ASN A 194 15.32 -10.22 3.28
CA ASN A 194 14.55 -9.29 4.07
C ASN A 194 14.42 -9.82 5.52
N VAL A 195 13.66 -9.12 6.35
CA VAL A 195 13.64 -9.36 7.80
C VAL A 195 13.00 -10.70 8.18
N SER A 196 11.92 -11.13 7.56
CA SER A 196 11.19 -12.34 7.98
C SER A 196 11.45 -13.57 7.10
N GLN A 197 11.48 -13.42 5.79
CA GLN A 197 11.75 -14.48 4.82
C GLN A 197 10.89 -15.77 4.99
N THR A 198 9.69 -15.64 5.52
CA THR A 198 8.84 -16.77 5.89
C THR A 198 7.67 -16.95 4.92
N SER A 199 7.89 -17.70 3.84
CA SER A 199 6.79 -18.09 2.96
C SER A 199 5.95 -19.21 3.58
N PHE A 200 4.65 -19.01 3.68
CA PHE A 200 3.73 -20.00 4.26
C PHE A 200 3.39 -21.15 3.30
N SER A 201 3.63 -21.01 2.00
CA SER A 201 3.32 -22.03 0.98
C SER A 201 4.13 -21.80 -0.29
N PRO A 202 4.51 -22.87 -1.03
CA PRO A 202 5.16 -22.74 -2.34
C PRO A 202 4.30 -22.08 -3.42
N THR A 203 2.99 -21.98 -3.22
CA THR A 203 2.03 -21.35 -4.12
C THR A 203 1.33 -20.17 -3.45
N GLY A 204 1.79 -19.77 -2.26
CA GLY A 204 1.31 -18.61 -1.53
C GLY A 204 1.80 -17.32 -2.16
N VAL A 205 0.88 -16.37 -2.35
CA VAL A 205 1.17 -15.02 -2.84
C VAL A 205 0.46 -13.97 -2.00
N GLN A 206 0.99 -12.77 -2.02
CA GLN A 206 0.37 -11.65 -1.33
C GLN A 206 -0.69 -10.95 -2.20
N THR A 207 -1.64 -10.30 -1.56
CA THR A 207 -2.46 -9.27 -2.18
C THR A 207 -1.81 -7.89 -1.94
N SER A 208 -1.96 -6.88 -2.75
CA SER A 208 -2.72 -6.82 -3.99
C SER A 208 -2.01 -7.61 -5.11
N LEU A 209 -2.71 -8.57 -5.70
CA LEU A 209 -2.19 -9.39 -6.78
C LEU A 209 -2.73 -8.88 -8.12
N LEU A 210 -1.83 -8.45 -9.01
CA LEU A 210 -2.19 -8.09 -10.37
C LEU A 210 -1.95 -9.28 -11.32
N MET A 211 -2.90 -9.50 -12.23
CA MET A 211 -2.81 -10.48 -13.31
C MET A 211 -3.19 -9.86 -14.65
N LYS A 212 -2.61 -10.39 -15.73
CA LYS A 212 -2.98 -10.06 -17.11
C LYS A 212 -3.37 -11.33 -17.84
N THR A 213 -4.56 -11.34 -18.43
CA THR A 213 -5.04 -12.46 -19.23
C THR A 213 -4.43 -12.42 -20.65
N ASP A 214 -4.43 -13.56 -21.34
CA ASP A 214 -3.89 -13.63 -22.73
C ASP A 214 -4.77 -12.85 -23.72
N ASP A 215 -6.03 -12.62 -23.40
CA ASP A 215 -6.98 -11.83 -24.20
C ASP A 215 -7.10 -10.35 -23.74
N GLY A 216 -6.14 -9.90 -22.90
CA GLY A 216 -5.89 -8.49 -22.62
C GLY A 216 -6.65 -7.88 -21.43
N LEU A 217 -7.30 -8.69 -20.56
CA LEU A 217 -7.85 -8.17 -19.32
C LEU A 217 -6.76 -8.02 -18.25
N PHE A 218 -6.88 -6.99 -17.42
CA PHE A 218 -6.15 -6.79 -16.19
C PHE A 218 -7.08 -7.09 -15.02
N ILE A 219 -6.63 -7.92 -14.08
CA ILE A 219 -7.41 -8.35 -12.91
C ILE A 219 -6.56 -8.09 -11.67
N ASN A 220 -7.11 -7.36 -10.70
CA ASN A 220 -6.44 -7.14 -9.42
C ASN A 220 -7.28 -7.73 -8.29
N LEU A 221 -6.67 -8.62 -7.49
CA LEU A 221 -7.28 -9.20 -6.29
C LEU A 221 -6.68 -8.54 -5.05
N HIS A 222 -7.54 -7.98 -4.19
CA HIS A 222 -7.13 -7.29 -2.97
C HIS A 222 -8.22 -7.39 -1.89
N GLU A 223 -8.07 -6.61 -0.83
CA GLU A 223 -9.05 -6.41 0.24
C GLU A 223 -9.19 -4.93 0.60
N ALA A 224 -10.32 -4.55 1.17
CA ALA A 224 -10.58 -3.19 1.64
C ALA A 224 -11.18 -3.20 3.05
N ALA A 225 -10.94 -2.12 3.79
CA ALA A 225 -11.43 -1.93 5.16
C ALA A 225 -11.01 -3.06 6.12
N LEU A 226 -9.71 -3.35 6.16
CA LEU A 226 -9.13 -4.34 7.07
C LEU A 226 -9.16 -3.80 8.51
N ILE A 227 -10.21 -4.16 9.25
CA ILE A 227 -10.45 -3.75 10.63
C ILE A 227 -10.89 -4.97 11.43
N ASN A 228 -10.27 -5.20 12.58
CA ASN A 228 -10.58 -6.29 13.52
C ASN A 228 -10.67 -7.67 12.85
N TYR A 229 -9.76 -7.94 11.94
CA TYR A 229 -9.68 -9.19 11.18
C TYR A 229 -8.24 -9.46 10.74
N ALA A 230 -7.90 -10.71 10.40
CA ALA A 230 -6.59 -11.04 9.85
C ALA A 230 -6.48 -10.64 8.37
N CYS A 231 -5.29 -10.21 7.97
CA CYS A 231 -4.96 -9.87 6.59
C CYS A 231 -5.08 -11.09 5.66
N MET A 232 -5.63 -10.89 4.47
CA MET A 232 -5.80 -11.92 3.45
C MET A 232 -4.57 -12.01 2.53
N HIS A 233 -3.99 -13.20 2.46
CA HIS A 233 -3.14 -13.65 1.38
C HIS A 233 -3.92 -14.62 0.48
N LEU A 234 -3.29 -15.11 -0.56
CA LEU A 234 -3.89 -16.09 -1.48
C LEU A 234 -2.98 -17.32 -1.58
N ASN A 235 -3.58 -18.51 -1.57
CA ASN A 235 -2.87 -19.75 -1.85
C ASN A 235 -3.45 -20.38 -3.12
N LEU A 236 -2.61 -20.70 -4.08
CA LEU A 236 -3.02 -21.22 -5.38
C LEU A 236 -3.05 -22.75 -5.40
N ASP A 237 -4.20 -23.32 -5.76
CA ASP A 237 -4.28 -24.67 -6.33
C ASP A 237 -3.88 -24.54 -7.81
N ASP A 238 -2.62 -24.82 -8.09
CA ASP A 238 -2.03 -24.60 -9.42
C ASP A 238 -2.43 -25.68 -10.45
N ASP A 239 -3.06 -26.77 -10.05
CA ASP A 239 -3.68 -27.75 -10.95
C ASP A 239 -5.04 -27.23 -11.48
N LYS A 240 -5.79 -26.52 -10.65
CA LYS A 240 -7.14 -26.02 -10.97
C LYS A 240 -7.19 -24.54 -11.33
N MET A 241 -6.10 -23.79 -11.14
CA MET A 241 -6.03 -22.32 -11.24
C MET A 241 -7.03 -21.65 -10.29
N VAL A 242 -7.11 -22.10 -9.04
CA VAL A 242 -8.01 -21.57 -8.02
C VAL A 242 -7.20 -21.01 -6.87
N PHE A 243 -7.30 -19.70 -6.65
CA PHE A 243 -6.84 -19.10 -5.41
C PHE A 243 -7.87 -19.32 -4.31
N GLU A 244 -7.40 -19.64 -3.11
CA GLU A 244 -8.19 -19.62 -1.88
C GLU A 244 -7.63 -18.56 -0.93
N SER A 245 -8.51 -17.86 -0.24
CA SER A 245 -8.14 -16.92 0.83
C SER A 245 -7.28 -17.63 1.88
N TRP A 246 -6.18 -17.00 2.26
CA TRP A 246 -5.25 -17.54 3.24
C TRP A 246 -4.95 -16.47 4.29
N LEU A 247 -5.64 -16.57 5.43
CA LEU A 247 -5.54 -15.55 6.48
C LEU A 247 -4.29 -15.76 7.33
N THR A 248 -3.70 -14.66 7.79
CA THR A 248 -2.57 -14.69 8.74
C THR A 248 -3.04 -15.22 10.11
N PRO A 249 -2.42 -16.27 10.65
CA PRO A 249 -2.75 -16.76 11.98
C PRO A 249 -2.17 -15.86 13.07
N ASN A 250 -2.81 -15.89 14.25
CA ASN A 250 -2.20 -15.40 15.48
C ASN A 250 -1.28 -16.47 16.11
N SER A 251 -0.70 -16.17 17.28
CA SER A 251 0.19 -17.10 18.02
C SER A 251 -0.42 -18.46 18.40
N ASN A 252 -1.76 -18.58 18.40
CA ASN A 252 -2.48 -19.83 18.65
C ASN A 252 -2.90 -20.57 17.37
N GLY A 253 -2.53 -20.04 16.20
CA GLY A 253 -2.96 -20.56 14.90
C GLY A 253 -4.39 -20.16 14.51
N ASP A 254 -5.05 -19.26 15.27
CA ASP A 254 -6.39 -18.78 14.98
C ASP A 254 -6.35 -17.63 13.98
N LYS A 255 -7.30 -17.59 13.05
CA LYS A 255 -7.32 -16.62 11.96
C LYS A 255 -8.35 -15.50 12.16
N GLY A 256 -9.23 -15.62 13.14
CA GLY A 256 -10.17 -14.57 13.50
C GLY A 256 -10.96 -14.94 14.75
N ASN A 257 -10.87 -14.11 15.78
CA ASN A 257 -11.71 -14.22 16.98
C ASN A 257 -12.89 -13.27 16.78
N MET A 258 -14.08 -13.84 16.62
CA MET A 258 -15.28 -13.13 16.22
C MET A 258 -16.34 -13.14 17.29
N GLN A 259 -17.11 -12.04 17.35
CA GLN A 259 -18.30 -11.92 18.18
C GLN A 259 -19.40 -11.25 17.35
N THR A 260 -20.61 -11.82 17.32
CA THR A 260 -21.73 -11.22 16.61
C THR A 260 -22.36 -10.05 17.37
N PRO A 261 -22.81 -8.96 16.71
CA PRO A 261 -22.74 -8.74 15.26
C PRO A 261 -21.33 -8.32 14.81
N GLN A 262 -20.87 -8.82 13.68
CA GLN A 262 -19.56 -8.50 13.09
C GLN A 262 -19.58 -8.70 11.58
N PHE A 263 -18.60 -8.14 10.88
CA PHE A 263 -18.38 -8.35 9.44
C PHE A 263 -16.89 -8.50 9.14
N THR A 264 -16.58 -9.13 8.01
CA THR A 264 -15.21 -9.24 7.51
C THR A 264 -14.81 -7.98 6.74
N PRO A 265 -13.52 -7.75 6.45
CA PRO A 265 -13.09 -6.85 5.38
C PRO A 265 -13.74 -7.23 4.04
N TRP A 266 -13.76 -6.27 3.11
CA TRP A 266 -14.19 -6.55 1.75
C TRP A 266 -13.11 -7.31 0.98
N ARG A 267 -13.51 -8.33 0.23
CA ARG A 267 -12.69 -8.96 -0.80
C ARG A 267 -12.96 -8.21 -2.10
N THR A 268 -11.89 -7.82 -2.81
CA THR A 268 -12.03 -6.94 -3.98
C THR A 268 -11.45 -7.58 -5.23
N ILE A 269 -12.15 -7.37 -6.35
CA ILE A 269 -11.75 -7.78 -7.69
C ILE A 269 -11.91 -6.57 -8.59
N ILE A 270 -10.82 -5.91 -8.99
CA ILE A 270 -10.84 -4.83 -9.99
C ILE A 270 -10.51 -5.45 -11.34
N VAL A 271 -11.25 -5.09 -12.40
CA VAL A 271 -11.03 -5.63 -13.73
C VAL A 271 -11.28 -4.59 -14.80
N SER A 272 -10.38 -4.53 -15.79
CA SER A 272 -10.53 -3.71 -17.00
C SER A 272 -9.76 -4.31 -18.17
N ASP A 273 -10.10 -3.92 -19.40
CA ASP A 273 -9.32 -4.16 -20.61
C ASP A 273 -8.31 -3.01 -20.90
N ASP A 274 -8.19 -2.05 -19.98
CA ASP A 274 -7.20 -0.98 -20.00
C ASP A 274 -6.46 -0.90 -18.66
N ALA A 275 -5.15 -1.05 -18.68
CA ALA A 275 -4.33 -0.99 -17.46
C ALA A 275 -4.47 0.35 -16.70
N ARG A 276 -4.78 1.45 -17.42
CA ARG A 276 -4.97 2.78 -16.83
C ARG A 276 -6.16 2.83 -15.88
N ASP A 277 -7.20 2.04 -16.13
CA ASP A 277 -8.39 1.99 -15.29
C ASP A 277 -8.09 1.32 -13.93
N ILE A 278 -7.16 0.35 -13.90
CA ILE A 278 -6.69 -0.24 -12.64
C ILE A 278 -6.05 0.83 -11.76
N LEU A 279 -5.20 1.70 -12.34
CA LEU A 279 -4.56 2.81 -11.63
C LEU A 279 -5.57 3.89 -11.19
N ALA A 280 -6.62 4.11 -11.99
CA ALA A 280 -7.65 5.11 -11.73
C ALA A 280 -8.67 4.70 -10.68
N SER A 281 -8.80 3.39 -10.41
CA SER A 281 -9.82 2.85 -9.50
C SER A 281 -9.74 3.49 -8.11
N LYS A 282 -10.90 3.84 -7.57
CA LYS A 282 -11.07 4.32 -6.20
C LYS A 282 -12.00 3.40 -5.39
N MET A 283 -12.23 2.18 -5.90
CA MET A 283 -13.11 1.20 -5.27
C MET A 283 -12.66 0.86 -3.85
N THR A 284 -11.35 0.69 -3.62
CA THR A 284 -10.81 0.38 -2.29
C THR A 284 -11.17 1.48 -1.27
N LEU A 285 -11.10 2.76 -1.66
CA LEU A 285 -11.53 3.87 -0.80
C LEU A 285 -13.06 3.85 -0.61
N ASN A 286 -13.82 3.63 -1.68
CA ASN A 286 -15.29 3.62 -1.65
C ASN A 286 -15.89 2.52 -0.75
N LEU A 287 -15.16 1.44 -0.51
CA LEU A 287 -15.56 0.34 0.37
C LEU A 287 -15.24 0.60 1.86
N ASN A 288 -14.56 1.70 2.18
CA ASN A 288 -14.32 2.14 3.55
C ASN A 288 -15.39 3.10 4.06
N GLU A 289 -15.55 3.17 5.37
CA GLU A 289 -16.47 4.11 6.01
C GLU A 289 -16.04 5.58 5.79
N PRO A 290 -16.97 6.53 5.83
CA PRO A 290 -16.66 7.95 5.83
C PRO A 290 -15.69 8.34 6.96
N CYS A 291 -15.07 9.53 6.82
CA CYS A 291 -14.16 10.08 7.82
C CYS A 291 -14.79 10.13 9.22
N LYS A 292 -14.08 9.60 10.22
CA LYS A 292 -14.49 9.58 11.63
C LYS A 292 -13.81 10.66 12.48
N ILE A 293 -13.02 11.55 11.86
CA ILE A 293 -12.34 12.66 12.54
C ILE A 293 -13.14 13.94 12.31
N ASP A 294 -13.68 14.53 13.37
CA ASP A 294 -14.52 15.73 13.27
C ASP A 294 -13.74 16.96 12.79
N ASP A 295 -12.59 17.24 13.40
CA ASP A 295 -11.69 18.33 13.00
C ASP A 295 -10.51 17.78 12.21
N ILE A 296 -10.52 17.99 10.90
CA ILE A 296 -9.44 17.58 9.96
C ILE A 296 -8.50 18.72 9.60
N SER A 297 -8.66 19.90 10.18
CA SER A 297 -7.91 21.12 9.79
C SER A 297 -6.41 21.03 10.04
N TRP A 298 -5.98 20.16 10.93
CA TRP A 298 -4.59 19.90 11.30
C TRP A 298 -3.88 18.89 10.37
N ILE A 299 -4.63 18.12 9.57
CA ILE A 299 -4.07 17.15 8.63
C ILE A 299 -3.61 17.88 7.38
N LYS A 300 -2.30 17.86 7.11
CA LYS A 300 -1.69 18.61 6.02
C LYS A 300 -0.71 17.75 5.23
N PRO A 301 -0.93 17.55 3.93
CA PRO A 301 0.11 17.03 3.04
C PRO A 301 1.39 17.86 3.13
N MET A 302 2.56 17.21 3.07
CA MET A 302 3.87 17.83 3.27
C MET A 302 4.94 17.26 2.34
N LYS A 303 5.92 18.10 1.99
CA LYS A 303 7.22 17.67 1.50
C LYS A 303 8.25 17.81 2.61
N TYR A 304 9.13 16.82 2.77
CA TYR A 304 10.11 16.80 3.84
C TYR A 304 11.47 16.26 3.39
N VAL A 305 12.48 16.55 4.16
CA VAL A 305 13.83 15.97 4.09
C VAL A 305 14.13 15.24 5.39
N GLY A 306 15.20 14.46 5.49
CA GLY A 306 15.45 13.74 6.73
C GLY A 306 16.90 13.35 6.97
N VAL A 307 17.24 13.27 8.24
CA VAL A 307 18.40 12.55 8.77
C VAL A 307 18.01 11.07 8.76
N TRP A 308 18.27 10.40 7.65
CA TRP A 308 17.84 9.03 7.35
C TRP A 308 18.75 8.34 6.31
N TRP A 309 18.88 8.89 5.09
CA TRP A 309 19.62 8.24 4.00
C TRP A 309 21.08 7.99 4.30
N GLU A 310 21.72 8.89 5.03
CA GLU A 310 23.09 8.72 5.48
C GLU A 310 23.28 7.52 6.43
N MET A 311 22.24 7.17 7.20
CA MET A 311 22.21 5.99 8.06
C MET A 311 21.97 4.73 7.25
N ILE A 312 21.00 4.73 6.35
CA ILE A 312 20.69 3.61 5.44
C ILE A 312 21.90 3.25 4.58
N THR A 313 22.67 4.23 4.12
CA THR A 313 23.92 3.98 3.35
C THR A 313 25.11 3.59 4.21
N GLY A 314 24.98 3.68 5.54
CA GLY A 314 26.05 3.39 6.50
C GLY A 314 27.11 4.49 6.62
N LYS A 315 26.84 5.71 6.10
CA LYS A 315 27.72 6.88 6.28
C LYS A 315 27.72 7.34 7.75
N THR A 316 26.55 7.30 8.39
CA THR A 316 26.34 7.55 9.81
C THR A 316 25.61 6.38 10.47
N SER A 317 25.38 6.43 11.79
CA SER A 317 24.67 5.41 12.56
C SER A 317 23.49 6.00 13.32
N TRP A 318 22.48 5.15 13.60
CA TRP A 318 21.40 5.46 14.55
C TRP A 318 21.92 5.45 16.01
N ALA A 319 22.91 4.57 16.32
CA ALA A 319 23.49 4.42 17.63
C ALA A 319 24.48 5.55 17.97
N TYR A 320 24.46 6.02 19.23
CA TYR A 320 25.30 7.06 19.75
C TYR A 320 26.69 6.56 20.14
N THR A 321 26.78 5.31 20.68
CA THR A 321 28.00 4.75 21.26
C THR A 321 28.19 3.29 20.85
N ASP A 322 29.46 2.83 20.89
CA ASP A 322 29.81 1.42 20.69
C ASP A 322 30.17 0.73 22.04
N GLU A 323 29.95 1.42 23.19
CA GLU A 323 30.38 0.90 24.51
C GLU A 323 29.39 -0.10 25.11
N TYR A 324 28.13 -0.10 24.65
CA TYR A 324 27.07 -0.93 25.21
C TYR A 324 26.66 -2.06 24.26
N PRO A 325 27.00 -3.33 24.56
CA PRO A 325 26.49 -4.48 23.80
C PRO A 325 25.02 -4.80 24.14
N SER A 326 24.48 -4.16 25.18
CA SER A 326 23.11 -4.31 25.65
C SER A 326 22.65 -3.07 26.37
N ILE A 327 21.42 -2.63 26.08
CA ILE A 327 20.77 -1.47 26.65
C ILE A 327 19.63 -1.90 27.57
N GLN A 328 19.59 -1.29 28.78
CA GLN A 328 18.44 -1.39 29.65
C GLN A 328 17.86 -0.01 29.89
N LEU A 329 16.63 0.24 29.45
CA LEU A 329 15.96 1.53 29.61
C LEU A 329 15.89 1.96 31.07
N GLY A 330 16.22 3.22 31.33
CA GLY A 330 16.24 3.81 32.68
C GLY A 330 17.41 3.37 33.57
N VAL A 331 18.30 2.48 33.11
CA VAL A 331 19.47 2.00 33.80
C VAL A 331 20.75 2.39 33.08
N THR A 332 20.85 2.16 31.78
CA THR A 332 22.00 2.54 30.97
C THR A 332 22.13 4.06 30.92
N ASN A 333 23.32 4.56 31.28
CA ASN A 333 23.57 5.99 31.43
C ASN A 333 24.42 6.55 30.30
N PHE A 334 23.77 7.02 29.26
CA PHE A 334 24.41 7.58 28.05
C PHE A 334 25.23 8.87 28.32
N SER A 335 24.91 9.64 29.39
CA SER A 335 25.68 10.85 29.69
C SER A 335 27.11 10.57 30.09
N LYS A 336 27.46 9.33 30.45
CA LYS A 336 28.81 8.88 30.83
C LYS A 336 29.52 8.11 29.72
N SER A 337 28.81 7.76 28.63
CA SER A 337 29.40 7.01 27.53
C SER A 337 30.11 7.91 26.53
N LYS A 338 31.09 7.35 25.85
CA LYS A 338 31.81 8.03 24.79
C LYS A 338 31.03 7.90 23.45
N PRO A 339 30.80 9.03 22.76
CA PRO A 339 30.19 8.96 21.44
C PRO A 339 31.10 8.20 20.47
N ASN A 340 30.50 7.42 19.55
CA ASN A 340 31.22 6.68 18.51
C ASN A 340 31.71 7.57 17.35
N GLY A 341 31.29 8.83 17.33
CA GLY A 341 31.64 9.79 16.28
C GLY A 341 30.96 9.57 14.93
N LYS A 342 30.02 8.64 14.87
CA LYS A 342 29.24 8.31 13.66
C LYS A 342 27.74 8.62 13.80
N HIS A 343 27.27 9.01 14.96
CA HIS A 343 25.88 9.29 15.23
C HIS A 343 25.34 10.38 14.30
N GLY A 344 24.28 10.08 13.54
CA GLY A 344 23.71 10.99 12.53
C GLY A 344 22.78 12.05 13.12
N ALA A 345 22.05 11.74 14.20
CA ALA A 345 21.06 12.63 14.79
C ALA A 345 21.64 13.68 15.74
N THR A 346 22.80 14.27 15.40
CA THR A 346 23.40 15.35 16.20
C THR A 346 22.69 16.69 15.94
N ASN A 347 22.67 17.58 16.95
CA ASN A 347 22.14 18.94 16.78
C ASN A 347 22.69 19.66 15.54
N SER A 348 24.01 19.54 15.30
CA SER A 348 24.67 20.18 14.15
C SER A 348 24.15 19.66 12.82
N ASN A 349 24.02 18.33 12.65
CA ASN A 349 23.54 17.73 11.41
C ASN A 349 22.06 18.00 11.19
N VAL A 350 21.24 17.93 12.24
CA VAL A 350 19.80 18.22 12.16
C VAL A 350 19.57 19.67 11.77
N LYS A 351 20.31 20.65 12.33
CA LYS A 351 20.23 22.06 11.93
C LYS A 351 20.60 22.28 10.47
N LYS A 352 21.60 21.56 9.93
CA LYS A 352 21.92 21.57 8.49
C LYS A 352 20.73 21.17 7.63
N HIS A 353 19.99 20.11 8.04
CA HIS A 353 18.78 19.69 7.31
C HIS A 353 17.63 20.69 7.46
N ILE A 354 17.46 21.30 8.63
CA ILE A 354 16.48 22.37 8.85
C ILE A 354 16.79 23.58 7.96
N ASP A 355 18.04 24.04 7.88
CA ASP A 355 18.45 25.13 7.00
C ASP A 355 18.20 24.80 5.52
N PHE A 356 18.51 23.57 5.12
CA PHE A 356 18.25 23.10 3.76
C PHE A 356 16.74 23.08 3.44
N ALA A 357 15.91 22.56 4.35
CA ALA A 357 14.46 22.56 4.22
C ALA A 357 13.91 23.97 4.06
N ALA A 358 14.29 24.89 4.95
CA ALA A 358 13.87 26.28 4.92
C ALA A 358 14.29 26.99 3.62
N ALA A 359 15.54 26.81 3.17
CA ALA A 359 16.06 27.43 1.95
C ALA A 359 15.38 26.93 0.66
N ASN A 360 14.83 25.72 0.67
CA ASN A 360 14.24 25.08 -0.51
C ASN A 360 12.71 24.92 -0.44
N GLY A 361 12.04 25.47 0.57
CA GLY A 361 10.58 25.46 0.69
C GLY A 361 10.00 24.08 1.04
N PHE A 362 10.75 23.25 1.78
CA PHE A 362 10.22 22.04 2.36
C PHE A 362 9.54 22.30 3.71
N ASP A 363 8.47 21.55 3.97
CA ASP A 363 7.61 21.78 5.13
C ASP A 363 8.21 21.20 6.42
N GLY A 364 8.98 20.11 6.31
CA GLY A 364 9.43 19.36 7.49
C GLY A 364 10.78 18.66 7.38
N VAL A 365 11.28 18.25 8.54
CA VAL A 365 12.48 17.42 8.70
C VAL A 365 12.18 16.24 9.59
N LEU A 366 12.44 15.03 9.09
CA LEU A 366 12.46 13.77 9.85
C LEU A 366 13.82 13.60 10.49
N VAL A 367 13.87 13.11 11.74
CA VAL A 367 15.12 12.71 12.39
C VAL A 367 14.96 11.31 12.96
N GLU A 368 15.65 10.35 12.36
CA GLU A 368 15.81 9.02 12.95
C GLU A 368 17.01 8.97 13.90
N GLY A 369 17.06 7.99 14.79
CA GLY A 369 18.18 7.81 15.72
C GLY A 369 18.27 8.87 16.85
N TRP A 370 17.26 9.70 17.04
CA TRP A 370 17.27 10.80 18.01
C TRP A 370 17.23 10.35 19.47
N ASN A 371 16.58 9.20 19.74
CA ASN A 371 16.30 8.66 21.08
C ASN A 371 17.20 7.47 21.44
N GLN A 372 17.38 7.23 22.73
CA GLN A 372 18.22 6.17 23.28
C GLN A 372 17.68 4.77 22.99
N GLY A 373 18.57 3.81 22.71
CA GLY A 373 18.25 2.38 22.57
C GLY A 373 18.71 1.70 21.29
N TRP A 374 19.30 2.43 20.35
CA TRP A 374 19.68 1.89 19.02
C TRP A 374 20.92 0.99 19.03
N GLU A 375 21.65 0.87 20.13
CA GLU A 375 22.85 0.05 20.23
C GLU A 375 22.56 -1.46 20.15
N ASP A 376 21.38 -1.89 20.65
CA ASP A 376 20.96 -3.30 20.63
C ASP A 376 19.45 -3.47 20.33
N TRP A 377 18.89 -2.60 19.48
CA TRP A 377 17.45 -2.51 19.22
C TRP A 377 16.88 -3.69 18.43
N TYR A 378 17.66 -4.27 17.53
CA TYR A 378 17.18 -5.21 16.52
C TYR A 378 17.63 -6.65 16.79
N GLY A 379 16.74 -7.62 16.53
CA GLY A 379 17.05 -9.07 16.50
C GLY A 379 17.14 -9.74 17.87
N HIS A 380 16.90 -9.04 18.97
CA HIS A 380 17.05 -9.58 20.33
C HIS A 380 15.73 -9.91 21.04
N ALA A 381 14.58 -9.76 20.35
CA ALA A 381 13.25 -10.02 20.90
C ALA A 381 12.97 -9.30 22.25
N LYS A 382 13.48 -8.09 22.40
CA LYS A 382 13.34 -7.28 23.62
C LYS A 382 11.96 -6.68 23.72
N ASP A 383 11.28 -6.83 24.86
CA ASP A 383 9.99 -6.17 25.12
C ASP A 383 10.18 -4.65 25.39
N PHE A 384 11.20 -4.26 26.14
CA PHE A 384 11.49 -2.86 26.46
C PHE A 384 12.67 -2.34 25.62
N VAL A 385 12.39 -1.81 24.44
CA VAL A 385 13.43 -1.34 23.50
C VAL A 385 13.62 0.16 23.59
N PHE A 386 12.55 0.94 23.42
CA PHE A 386 12.53 2.40 23.40
C PHE A 386 11.48 2.95 24.38
N ASP A 387 11.72 4.14 24.92
CA ASP A 387 10.74 4.89 25.74
C ASP A 387 10.09 6.05 24.99
N PHE A 388 10.60 6.40 23.79
CA PHE A 388 10.07 7.42 22.89
C PHE A 388 10.08 8.86 23.44
N ILE A 389 10.83 9.12 24.51
CA ILE A 389 10.93 10.44 25.16
C ILE A 389 12.34 10.83 25.56
N SER A 390 13.31 9.89 25.62
CA SER A 390 14.67 10.13 26.08
C SER A 390 15.62 10.33 24.90
N PRO A 391 16.09 11.57 24.64
CA PRO A 391 17.05 11.82 23.57
C PRO A 391 18.45 11.36 23.93
N TYR A 392 19.31 11.16 22.94
CA TYR A 392 20.75 11.01 23.15
C TYR A 392 21.39 12.32 23.64
N PRO A 393 22.60 12.28 24.27
CA PRO A 393 23.22 13.47 24.84
C PRO A 393 23.59 14.58 23.83
N ASP A 394 23.72 14.24 22.55
CA ASP A 394 24.07 15.16 21.45
C ASP A 394 22.83 15.63 20.63
N PHE A 395 21.61 15.29 21.09
CA PHE A 395 20.34 15.74 20.52
C PHE A 395 19.52 16.50 21.58
N ASP A 396 19.53 17.82 21.53
CA ASP A 396 18.72 18.67 22.42
C ASP A 396 17.39 19.00 21.74
N VAL A 397 16.31 18.38 22.24
CA VAL A 397 14.94 18.54 21.72
C VAL A 397 14.46 19.99 21.75
N ASN A 398 14.79 20.74 22.81
CA ASN A 398 14.35 22.13 22.94
C ASN A 398 15.10 23.04 21.97
N GLU A 399 16.43 22.86 21.88
CA GLU A 399 17.25 23.63 20.93
C GLU A 399 16.80 23.39 19.48
N ILE A 400 16.53 22.13 19.09
CA ILE A 400 16.07 21.77 17.75
C ILE A 400 14.66 22.32 17.49
N LYS A 401 13.74 22.18 18.45
CA LYS A 401 12.39 22.76 18.35
C LYS A 401 12.42 24.27 18.08
N ASP A 402 13.17 25.00 18.89
CA ASP A 402 13.24 26.46 18.78
C ASP A 402 13.93 26.89 17.49
N TYR A 403 14.97 26.17 17.07
CA TYR A 403 15.64 26.39 15.80
C TYR A 403 14.72 26.15 14.61
N ALA A 404 14.05 25.01 14.53
CA ALA A 404 13.11 24.67 13.47
C ALA A 404 11.97 25.70 13.37
N LYS A 405 11.39 26.08 14.53
CA LYS A 405 10.37 27.11 14.62
C LYS A 405 10.87 28.47 14.08
N SER A 406 12.10 28.85 14.40
CA SER A 406 12.70 30.12 13.89
C SER A 406 12.86 30.14 12.38
N LYS A 407 12.96 28.97 11.75
CA LYS A 407 13.08 28.78 10.29
C LYS A 407 11.74 28.50 9.60
N GLY A 408 10.64 28.36 10.35
CA GLY A 408 9.33 28.01 9.82
C GLY A 408 9.21 26.55 9.34
N VAL A 409 10.08 25.66 9.82
CA VAL A 409 10.16 24.25 9.45
C VAL A 409 9.53 23.39 10.56
N LYS A 410 8.75 22.38 10.21
CA LYS A 410 8.19 21.41 11.14
C LYS A 410 9.16 20.26 11.38
N MET A 411 9.06 19.64 12.55
CA MET A 411 9.79 18.41 12.85
C MET A 411 8.86 17.20 12.77
N ILE A 412 9.31 16.13 12.12
CA ILE A 412 8.62 14.83 12.06
C ILE A 412 9.33 13.91 13.05
N MET A 413 8.54 13.33 13.96
CA MET A 413 9.04 12.40 14.97
C MET A 413 9.27 11.01 14.35
N HIS A 414 10.25 10.27 14.89
CA HIS A 414 10.46 8.86 14.59
C HIS A 414 10.24 8.01 15.84
N HIS A 415 9.36 7.01 15.73
CA HIS A 415 9.11 5.99 16.74
C HIS A 415 9.38 4.61 16.15
N GLU A 416 10.64 4.13 16.23
CA GLU A 416 10.93 2.72 15.95
C GLU A 416 10.50 1.86 17.14
N THR A 417 9.75 0.78 16.89
CA THR A 417 9.24 -0.11 17.93
C THR A 417 10.03 -1.41 18.04
N SER A 418 10.86 -1.75 17.04
CA SER A 418 11.52 -3.06 16.90
C SER A 418 10.54 -4.24 17.04
N GLY A 419 9.31 -4.07 16.49
CA GLY A 419 8.22 -5.03 16.58
C GLY A 419 7.60 -5.17 17.98
N SER A 420 8.08 -4.44 19.01
CA SER A 420 7.55 -4.55 20.37
C SER A 420 6.28 -3.72 20.57
N VAL A 421 5.16 -4.29 20.14
CA VAL A 421 3.82 -3.69 20.19
C VAL A 421 3.43 -3.34 21.63
N ARG A 422 3.62 -4.25 22.59
CA ARG A 422 3.25 -3.99 23.99
C ARG A 422 4.05 -2.85 24.60
N ASN A 423 5.32 -2.73 24.27
CA ASN A 423 6.15 -1.62 24.73
C ASN A 423 5.66 -0.30 24.15
N TYR A 424 5.34 -0.26 22.86
CA TYR A 424 4.81 0.95 22.24
C TYR A 424 3.49 1.38 22.86
N GLU A 425 2.54 0.46 23.06
CA GLU A 425 1.25 0.78 23.70
C GLU A 425 1.40 1.30 25.13
N ARG A 426 2.33 0.76 25.94
CA ARG A 426 2.61 1.26 27.30
C ARG A 426 3.11 2.70 27.33
N HIS A 427 3.87 3.10 26.32
CA HIS A 427 4.51 4.43 26.26
C HIS A 427 3.74 5.44 25.40
N MET A 428 2.79 5.00 24.61
CA MET A 428 2.14 5.80 23.56
C MET A 428 1.54 7.11 24.06
N ASP A 429 0.87 7.12 25.20
CA ASP A 429 0.30 8.35 25.78
C ASP A 429 1.42 9.36 26.14
N LYS A 430 2.49 8.91 26.78
CA LYS A 430 3.64 9.76 27.12
C LYS A 430 4.36 10.23 25.86
N ALA A 431 4.54 9.35 24.89
CA ALA A 431 5.20 9.65 23.63
C ALA A 431 4.44 10.72 22.83
N TYR A 432 3.13 10.57 22.68
CA TYR A 432 2.31 11.55 21.98
C TYR A 432 2.16 12.87 22.75
N GLN A 433 2.08 12.82 24.07
CA GLN A 433 2.14 14.03 24.89
C GLN A 433 3.46 14.77 24.69
N PHE A 434 4.60 14.06 24.77
CA PHE A 434 5.92 14.61 24.50
C PHE A 434 6.03 15.26 23.11
N MET A 435 5.46 14.62 22.08
CA MET A 435 5.38 15.19 20.74
C MET A 435 4.64 16.52 20.74
N LYS A 436 3.47 16.59 21.38
CA LYS A 436 2.66 17.82 21.44
C LYS A 436 3.35 18.96 22.18
N GLU A 437 4.01 18.68 23.28
CA GLU A 437 4.79 19.64 24.07
C GLU A 437 5.99 20.20 23.29
N ASN A 438 6.51 19.39 22.37
CA ASN A 438 7.65 19.76 21.53
C ASN A 438 7.30 20.16 20.10
N GLY A 439 5.98 20.33 19.79
CA GLY A 439 5.54 20.88 18.52
C GLY A 439 5.58 19.92 17.32
N TYR A 440 5.65 18.62 17.57
CA TYR A 440 5.53 17.58 16.54
C TYR A 440 4.06 17.27 16.26
N ASP A 441 3.66 17.27 14.99
CA ASP A 441 2.30 16.92 14.55
C ASP A 441 2.27 15.76 13.54
N ALA A 442 3.42 15.13 13.29
CA ALA A 442 3.56 13.94 12.48
C ALA A 442 4.58 12.97 13.07
N VAL A 443 4.33 11.67 12.93
CA VAL A 443 5.22 10.58 13.36
C VAL A 443 5.43 9.58 12.23
N LYS A 444 6.69 9.19 11.99
CA LYS A 444 7.05 7.95 11.31
C LYS A 444 7.16 6.86 12.37
N SER A 445 6.32 5.83 12.30
CA SER A 445 6.38 4.67 13.20
C SER A 445 6.93 3.46 12.45
N GLY A 446 7.94 2.78 13.01
CA GLY A 446 8.57 1.58 12.46
C GLY A 446 8.26 0.34 13.30
N TYR A 447 8.23 -0.82 12.65
CA TYR A 447 7.97 -2.13 13.27
C TYR A 447 8.96 -3.17 12.76
N VAL A 448 10.24 -2.79 12.66
CA VAL A 448 11.29 -3.68 12.16
C VAL A 448 11.44 -4.92 13.02
N GLY A 449 11.54 -6.08 12.39
CA GLY A 449 11.77 -7.37 13.06
C GLY A 449 10.49 -8.13 13.38
N ASN A 450 10.63 -9.19 14.16
CA ASN A 450 9.49 -10.03 14.54
C ASN A 450 8.63 -9.33 15.58
N ILE A 451 7.30 -9.53 15.46
CA ILE A 451 6.37 -8.99 16.46
C ILE A 451 6.63 -9.58 17.85
N ILE A 452 6.58 -8.72 18.84
CA ILE A 452 6.67 -9.09 20.26
C ILE A 452 5.32 -8.75 20.93
N PRO A 453 4.63 -9.78 21.49
CA PRO A 453 5.12 -11.10 21.89
C PRO A 453 5.40 -12.04 20.73
N LEU A 454 6.46 -12.85 20.87
CA LEU A 454 6.84 -13.87 19.87
C LEU A 454 5.68 -14.84 19.59
N GLY A 455 5.54 -15.20 18.31
CA GLY A 455 4.46 -16.04 17.80
C GLY A 455 3.32 -15.26 17.17
N GLU A 456 3.19 -13.96 17.44
CA GLU A 456 2.34 -13.06 16.65
C GLU A 456 3.04 -12.70 15.35
N ASN A 457 2.24 -12.40 14.32
CA ASN A 457 2.70 -11.96 13.02
C ASN A 457 2.23 -10.53 12.75
N HIS A 458 2.94 -9.79 11.91
CA HIS A 458 2.59 -8.41 11.52
C HIS A 458 1.17 -8.27 10.96
N TYR A 459 0.62 -9.33 10.35
CA TYR A 459 -0.67 -9.27 9.66
C TYR A 459 -1.76 -10.11 10.34
N SER A 460 -1.52 -10.60 11.58
CA SER A 460 -2.56 -11.25 12.39
C SER A 460 -3.63 -10.26 12.85
N GLN A 461 -4.84 -10.75 13.17
CA GLN A 461 -5.91 -9.90 13.71
C GLN A 461 -5.45 -9.09 14.93
N TRP A 462 -4.60 -9.67 15.78
CA TRP A 462 -4.09 -8.99 16.97
C TRP A 462 -3.26 -7.75 16.62
N THR A 463 -2.34 -7.88 15.66
CA THR A 463 -1.48 -6.77 15.23
C THR A 463 -2.27 -5.75 14.38
N ILE A 464 -3.23 -6.20 13.56
CA ILE A 464 -4.14 -5.29 12.85
C ILE A 464 -4.91 -4.40 13.84
N ASN A 465 -5.37 -4.96 14.96
CA ASN A 465 -6.05 -4.18 16.00
C ASN A 465 -5.10 -3.17 16.66
N HIS A 466 -3.82 -3.51 16.81
CA HIS A 466 -2.82 -2.57 17.29
C HIS A 466 -2.62 -1.39 16.32
N TYR A 467 -2.45 -1.65 15.01
CA TYR A 467 -2.28 -0.57 14.03
C TYR A 467 -3.49 0.38 14.02
N GLN A 468 -4.69 -0.18 14.09
CA GLN A 468 -5.92 0.62 14.19
C GLN A 468 -5.93 1.46 15.49
N TYR A 469 -5.60 0.85 16.62
CA TYR A 469 -5.54 1.54 17.92
C TYR A 469 -4.50 2.67 17.90
N ALA A 470 -3.30 2.45 17.39
CA ALA A 470 -2.25 3.45 17.29
C ALA A 470 -2.69 4.65 16.42
N LEU A 471 -3.37 4.37 15.30
CA LEU A 471 -3.89 5.39 14.39
C LEU A 471 -4.99 6.24 15.04
N GLU A 472 -5.95 5.60 15.72
CA GLU A 472 -7.04 6.28 16.45
C GLU A 472 -6.50 7.09 17.64
N LYS A 473 -5.49 6.55 18.33
CA LYS A 473 -4.82 7.23 19.42
C LYS A 473 -4.10 8.49 18.92
N ALA A 474 -3.33 8.37 17.84
CA ALA A 474 -2.65 9.49 17.20
C ALA A 474 -3.63 10.60 16.79
N ALA A 475 -4.80 10.23 16.24
CA ALA A 475 -5.85 11.19 15.89
C ALA A 475 -6.34 12.00 17.09
N LYS A 476 -6.50 11.39 18.27
CA LYS A 476 -6.89 12.09 19.53
C LYS A 476 -5.87 13.15 19.94
N TYR A 477 -4.60 12.92 19.64
CA TYR A 477 -3.51 13.89 19.88
C TYR A 477 -3.27 14.82 18.69
N LYS A 478 -4.07 14.74 17.61
CA LYS A 478 -3.89 15.49 16.36
C LYS A 478 -2.50 15.25 15.77
N ILE A 479 -2.12 13.99 15.62
CA ILE A 479 -0.86 13.53 15.06
C ILE A 479 -1.13 12.75 13.76
N MET A 480 -0.45 13.11 12.68
CA MET A 480 -0.41 12.37 11.43
C MET A 480 0.56 11.18 11.55
N VAL A 481 0.22 10.07 10.93
CA VAL A 481 0.99 8.81 11.00
C VAL A 481 1.50 8.43 9.62
N ASN A 482 2.80 8.13 9.54
CA ASN A 482 3.45 7.43 8.45
C ASN A 482 3.94 6.08 8.98
N ALA A 483 3.27 4.98 8.64
CA ALA A 483 3.52 3.66 9.21
C ALA A 483 4.44 2.84 8.30
N HIS A 484 5.62 2.44 8.80
CA HIS A 484 6.57 1.56 8.13
C HIS A 484 6.47 0.14 8.68
N GLU A 485 6.78 -0.88 7.87
CA GLU A 485 6.65 -2.32 8.12
C GLU A 485 5.23 -2.77 8.56
N ALA A 486 4.32 -1.85 8.77
CA ALA A 486 2.93 -2.17 9.09
C ALA A 486 2.23 -2.89 7.91
N VAL A 487 1.00 -3.40 8.17
CA VAL A 487 0.22 -4.03 7.10
C VAL A 487 -0.01 -3.08 5.93
N ARG A 488 -0.04 -3.63 4.72
CA ARG A 488 -0.39 -2.89 3.50
C ARG A 488 -1.73 -2.15 3.64
N PRO A 489 -1.88 -0.98 3.02
CA PRO A 489 -3.10 -0.20 3.14
C PRO A 489 -4.28 -0.86 2.43
N THR A 490 -5.47 -0.64 2.97
CA THR A 490 -6.74 -1.17 2.50
C THR A 490 -7.81 -0.08 2.42
N GLY A 491 -7.41 1.16 2.14
CA GLY A 491 -8.29 2.32 2.02
C GLY A 491 -8.68 2.98 3.35
N ILE A 492 -8.11 2.56 4.47
CA ILE A 492 -8.40 3.09 5.82
C ILE A 492 -8.23 4.60 5.92
N SER A 493 -7.39 5.20 5.07
CA SER A 493 -7.18 6.64 4.99
C SER A 493 -8.44 7.45 4.63
N ARG A 494 -9.49 6.84 4.06
CA ARG A 494 -10.82 7.48 3.94
C ARG A 494 -11.43 7.73 5.31
N THR A 495 -11.37 6.74 6.18
CA THR A 495 -11.97 6.78 7.54
C THR A 495 -11.09 7.55 8.51
N TYR A 496 -9.77 7.37 8.40
CA TYR A 496 -8.76 8.01 9.24
C TYR A 496 -7.70 8.69 8.39
N PRO A 497 -7.97 9.90 7.86
CA PRO A 497 -7.06 10.61 6.96
C PRO A 497 -5.76 11.09 7.62
N ASN A 498 -5.61 10.92 8.94
CA ASN A 498 -4.33 11.10 9.63
C ASN A 498 -3.33 9.96 9.35
N LEU A 499 -3.74 8.82 8.75
CA LEU A 499 -2.82 7.89 8.10
C LEU A 499 -2.35 8.51 6.79
N ILE A 500 -1.32 9.36 6.87
CA ILE A 500 -0.86 10.17 5.76
C ILE A 500 0.22 9.48 4.91
N GLY A 501 0.86 8.45 5.46
CA GLY A 501 1.86 7.66 4.78
C GLY A 501 1.86 6.22 5.29
N ASN A 502 2.34 5.31 4.45
CA ASN A 502 2.58 3.92 4.80
C ASN A 502 3.62 3.37 3.81
N GLU A 503 4.56 2.56 4.27
CA GLU A 503 5.54 1.92 3.38
C GLU A 503 5.00 0.57 2.86
N ALA A 504 5.02 -0.47 3.70
CA ALA A 504 4.52 -1.82 3.45
C ALA A 504 4.82 -2.38 2.05
N ALA A 505 5.99 -2.08 1.52
CA ALA A 505 6.59 -2.66 0.32
C ALA A 505 8.04 -2.19 0.19
N ARG A 506 8.82 -2.83 -0.67
CA ARG A 506 10.21 -2.48 -0.93
C ARG A 506 10.33 -1.06 -1.48
N GLY A 507 10.86 -0.13 -0.66
CA GLY A 507 11.10 1.27 -0.98
C GLY A 507 12.54 1.55 -1.45
N THR A 508 12.90 2.84 -1.47
CA THR A 508 14.24 3.31 -1.90
C THR A 508 15.37 2.78 -1.03
N GLU A 509 15.13 2.50 0.27
CA GLU A 509 16.18 2.02 1.17
C GLU A 509 16.85 0.75 0.68
N TYR A 510 16.09 -0.15 0.03
CA TYR A 510 16.61 -1.39 -0.53
C TYR A 510 17.60 -1.17 -1.68
N GLN A 511 17.64 0.02 -2.27
CA GLN A 511 18.69 0.36 -3.23
C GLN A 511 20.09 0.38 -2.56
N SER A 512 20.15 0.59 -1.23
CA SER A 512 21.38 0.49 -0.45
C SER A 512 21.79 -0.96 -0.14
N PHE A 513 20.90 -1.92 -0.36
CA PHE A 513 21.08 -3.35 -0.06
C PHE A 513 21.02 -4.22 -1.32
N GLY A 514 21.62 -3.78 -2.41
CA GLY A 514 21.65 -4.49 -3.69
C GLY A 514 20.59 -4.05 -4.71
N GLY A 515 19.59 -3.30 -4.28
CA GLY A 515 18.58 -2.65 -5.12
C GLY A 515 17.54 -3.58 -5.73
N SER A 516 16.44 -2.98 -6.15
CA SER A 516 15.42 -3.60 -6.99
C SER A 516 15.65 -3.27 -8.45
N LYS A 517 15.13 -4.10 -9.36
CA LYS A 517 15.18 -3.81 -10.80
C LYS A 517 14.30 -2.61 -11.17
N PRO A 518 14.58 -1.90 -12.28
CA PRO A 518 13.78 -0.75 -12.70
C PRO A 518 12.29 -1.02 -12.91
N ASN A 519 11.89 -2.24 -13.25
CA ASN A 519 10.48 -2.60 -13.40
C ASN A 519 9.68 -2.59 -12.09
N HIS A 520 10.34 -2.61 -10.93
CA HIS A 520 9.69 -2.55 -9.62
C HIS A 520 8.79 -1.31 -9.49
N VAL A 521 9.29 -0.13 -9.85
CA VAL A 521 8.52 1.14 -9.79
C VAL A 521 7.40 1.23 -10.82
N THR A 522 7.38 0.37 -11.83
CA THR A 522 6.28 0.26 -12.79
C THR A 522 5.22 -0.78 -12.38
N LEU A 523 5.44 -1.52 -11.29
CA LEU A 523 4.50 -2.50 -10.72
C LEU A 523 3.83 -2.01 -9.43
N LEU A 524 4.54 -1.28 -8.58
CA LEU A 524 3.99 -0.77 -7.31
C LEU A 524 2.67 0.01 -7.48
N PRO A 525 2.48 0.88 -8.48
CA PRO A 525 1.21 1.58 -8.68
C PRO A 525 0.01 0.65 -8.96
N PHE A 526 0.23 -0.50 -9.59
CA PHE A 526 -0.82 -1.49 -9.89
C PHE A 526 -1.06 -2.50 -8.77
N THR A 527 -0.21 -2.52 -7.78
CA THR A 527 -0.23 -3.50 -6.69
C THR A 527 -0.34 -2.78 -5.35
N ARG A 528 0.79 -2.38 -4.77
CA ARG A 528 0.88 -1.77 -3.45
C ARG A 528 0.03 -0.50 -3.28
N LEU A 529 -0.05 0.37 -4.32
CA LEU A 529 -0.77 1.64 -4.24
C LEU A 529 -2.30 1.50 -4.40
N ILE A 530 -2.82 0.34 -4.77
CA ILE A 530 -4.28 0.10 -4.89
C ILE A 530 -5.01 0.34 -3.56
N GLY A 531 -4.37 0.05 -2.43
CA GLY A 531 -4.93 0.28 -1.10
C GLY A 531 -4.70 1.68 -0.52
N GLY A 532 -3.77 2.45 -1.08
CA GLY A 532 -3.43 3.79 -0.57
C GLY A 532 -2.00 4.23 -0.88
N PRO A 533 -1.63 5.46 -0.47
CA PRO A 533 -0.34 6.06 -0.77
C PRO A 533 0.84 5.27 -0.19
N MET A 534 2.02 5.46 -0.79
CA MET A 534 3.25 4.82 -0.35
C MET A 534 4.33 5.85 -0.03
N ASP A 535 4.95 5.73 1.15
CA ASP A 535 6.20 6.43 1.47
C ASP A 535 7.38 5.70 0.81
N TYR A 536 7.53 5.93 -0.51
CA TYR A 536 8.58 5.29 -1.32
C TYR A 536 9.96 5.90 -1.10
N THR A 537 10.04 7.12 -0.56
CA THR A 537 11.26 7.90 -0.32
C THR A 537 12.08 8.18 -1.59
N PRO A 538 11.50 8.81 -2.64
CA PRO A 538 12.18 9.06 -3.91
C PRO A 538 13.19 10.22 -3.82
N GLY A 539 13.91 10.46 -4.94
CA GLY A 539 14.70 11.66 -5.13
C GLY A 539 16.19 11.46 -4.88
N ILE A 540 16.71 10.26 -4.97
CA ILE A 540 18.15 10.02 -4.88
C ILE A 540 18.83 10.48 -6.16
N PHE A 541 19.79 11.39 -6.05
CA PHE A 541 20.57 11.94 -7.15
C PHE A 541 21.98 11.35 -7.25
N GLU A 542 22.56 10.93 -6.10
CA GLU A 542 23.81 10.15 -6.14
C GLU A 542 23.49 8.66 -6.23
N MET A 543 23.67 8.11 -7.45
CA MET A 543 23.31 6.72 -7.74
C MET A 543 24.40 5.71 -7.33
N ASP A 544 25.63 6.14 -7.24
CA ASP A 544 26.79 5.34 -6.82
C ASP A 544 27.02 5.53 -5.31
N LEU A 545 26.55 4.59 -4.53
CA LEU A 545 26.57 4.73 -3.07
C LEU A 545 27.97 4.64 -2.47
N SER A 546 28.96 4.18 -3.23
CA SER A 546 30.37 4.24 -2.79
C SER A 546 30.89 5.67 -2.65
N LYS A 547 30.25 6.66 -3.32
CA LYS A 547 30.54 8.09 -3.15
C LYS A 547 29.91 8.68 -1.89
N VAL A 548 28.88 8.06 -1.34
CA VAL A 548 28.26 8.43 -0.07
C VAL A 548 28.99 7.76 1.09
N ASN A 549 29.23 6.46 0.99
CA ASN A 549 29.99 5.63 1.91
C ASN A 549 30.87 4.66 1.12
N PRO A 550 32.22 4.78 1.18
CA PRO A 550 33.12 3.89 0.43
C PRO A 550 32.97 2.40 0.72
N ALA A 551 32.38 2.04 1.86
CA ALA A 551 32.09 0.64 2.21
C ALA A 551 30.81 0.09 1.56
N ASN A 552 29.96 0.95 1.00
CA ASN A 552 28.73 0.56 0.33
C ASN A 552 28.92 0.51 -1.19
N SER A 553 28.99 -0.70 -1.75
CA SER A 553 29.17 -0.92 -3.19
C SER A 553 27.85 -0.98 -3.98
N SER A 554 26.70 -0.71 -3.35
CA SER A 554 25.40 -0.73 -4.00
C SER A 554 25.22 0.44 -4.95
N HIS A 555 24.24 0.30 -5.84
CA HIS A 555 23.89 1.29 -6.84
C HIS A 555 22.38 1.46 -6.92
N VAL A 556 21.90 2.71 -7.02
CA VAL A 556 20.47 2.99 -7.23
C VAL A 556 20.11 2.70 -8.69
N ASN A 557 19.28 1.68 -8.92
CA ASN A 557 18.89 1.21 -10.25
C ASN A 557 17.85 2.12 -10.92
N SER A 558 18.20 3.37 -11.17
CA SER A 558 17.32 4.42 -11.69
C SER A 558 18.13 5.48 -12.41
N THR A 559 17.50 6.30 -13.26
CA THR A 559 18.11 7.55 -13.73
C THR A 559 17.64 8.74 -12.91
N LEU A 560 18.35 9.88 -13.00
CA LEU A 560 17.95 11.12 -12.34
C LEU A 560 16.57 11.56 -12.80
N ALA A 561 16.26 11.50 -14.09
CA ALA A 561 14.94 11.87 -14.62
C ALA A 561 13.82 10.94 -14.11
N ASN A 562 14.10 9.65 -13.90
CA ASN A 562 13.17 8.72 -13.27
C ASN A 562 12.93 9.10 -11.80
N GLN A 563 13.98 9.45 -11.04
CA GLN A 563 13.83 9.90 -9.65
C GLN A 563 12.93 11.14 -9.51
N LEU A 564 12.96 12.06 -10.47
CA LEU A 564 12.01 13.16 -10.52
C LEU A 564 10.58 12.70 -10.82
N ALA A 565 10.43 11.76 -11.78
CA ALA A 565 9.12 11.26 -12.19
C ALA A 565 8.38 10.51 -11.06
N LEU A 566 9.11 9.88 -10.14
CA LEU A 566 8.56 9.15 -9.00
C LEU A 566 7.69 10.03 -8.10
N TYR A 567 7.95 11.34 -8.01
CA TYR A 567 7.10 12.26 -7.25
C TYR A 567 5.67 12.36 -7.79
N VAL A 568 5.44 11.98 -9.04
CA VAL A 568 4.12 11.97 -9.67
C VAL A 568 3.53 10.57 -9.75
N THR A 569 4.35 9.56 -10.05
CA THR A 569 3.88 8.17 -10.26
C THR A 569 3.72 7.40 -8.95
N MET A 570 4.57 7.64 -7.95
CA MET A 570 4.46 7.10 -6.59
C MET A 570 3.73 8.10 -5.70
N TYR A 571 2.40 8.03 -5.72
CA TYR A 571 1.60 8.97 -4.96
C TYR A 571 1.83 8.80 -3.45
N SER A 572 2.15 9.93 -2.81
CA SER A 572 2.12 10.10 -1.35
C SER A 572 1.79 11.55 -0.99
N PRO A 573 0.89 11.81 -0.05
CA PRO A 573 0.68 13.15 0.49
C PRO A 573 1.80 13.58 1.45
N LEU A 574 2.67 12.66 1.86
CA LEU A 574 3.87 12.91 2.64
C LEU A 574 5.07 12.45 1.82
N GLN A 575 5.68 13.36 1.05
CA GLN A 575 6.75 13.07 0.09
C GLN A 575 8.11 13.50 0.60
N MET A 576 9.04 12.57 0.64
CA MET A 576 10.43 12.82 1.03
C MET A 576 11.28 13.25 -0.17
N ALA A 577 12.16 14.23 0.04
CA ALA A 577 13.36 14.41 -0.75
C ALA A 577 14.48 13.68 -0.02
N ALA A 578 14.74 12.44 -0.45
CA ALA A 578 15.43 11.45 0.39
C ALA A 578 16.96 11.55 0.39
N ASP A 579 17.56 12.20 -0.61
CA ASP A 579 19.02 12.32 -0.72
C ASP A 579 19.60 13.38 0.21
N LEU A 580 20.92 13.38 0.32
CA LEU A 580 21.67 14.33 1.13
C LEU A 580 21.66 15.75 0.50
N PRO A 581 21.65 16.83 1.31
CA PRO A 581 21.68 18.20 0.82
C PRO A 581 22.81 18.47 -0.18
N GLU A 582 24.00 17.95 0.05
CA GLU A 582 25.17 18.11 -0.83
C GLU A 582 24.98 17.49 -2.21
N ASN A 583 24.21 16.41 -2.34
CA ASN A 583 23.93 15.77 -3.63
C ASN A 583 22.95 16.60 -4.45
N TYR A 584 21.93 17.17 -3.84
CA TYR A 584 21.01 18.10 -4.51
C TYR A 584 21.71 19.36 -5.00
N ASN A 585 22.67 19.91 -4.23
CA ASN A 585 23.43 21.08 -4.60
C ASN A 585 24.29 20.90 -5.85
N ARG A 586 24.56 19.65 -6.26
CA ARG A 586 25.27 19.36 -7.53
C ARG A 586 24.37 19.49 -8.76
N PHE A 587 23.05 19.42 -8.60
CA PHE A 587 22.06 19.42 -9.68
C PHE A 587 20.90 20.39 -9.39
N PRO A 588 21.18 21.68 -9.14
CA PRO A 588 20.17 22.63 -8.67
C PRO A 588 19.03 22.86 -9.68
N ASP A 589 19.32 22.69 -10.97
CA ASP A 589 18.38 22.82 -12.07
C ASP A 589 17.39 21.65 -12.10
N ALA A 590 17.84 20.40 -11.93
CA ALA A 590 16.97 19.23 -11.80
C ALA A 590 16.20 19.24 -10.48
N PHE A 591 16.85 19.64 -9.39
CA PHE A 591 16.22 19.73 -8.07
C PHE A 591 15.03 20.71 -8.04
N GLN A 592 15.01 21.69 -8.97
CA GLN A 592 13.88 22.61 -9.11
C GLN A 592 12.55 21.89 -9.31
N PHE A 593 12.51 20.74 -10.01
CA PHE A 593 11.29 19.95 -10.15
C PHE A 593 10.76 19.46 -8.79
N ILE A 594 11.62 18.95 -7.91
CA ILE A 594 11.23 18.47 -6.57
C ILE A 594 10.68 19.62 -5.71
N LYS A 595 11.24 20.82 -5.86
CA LYS A 595 10.73 22.01 -5.17
C LYS A 595 9.34 22.42 -5.66
N ASP A 596 9.09 22.31 -6.97
CA ASP A 596 7.85 22.79 -7.61
C ASP A 596 6.70 21.80 -7.51
N VAL A 597 6.97 20.47 -7.54
CA VAL A 597 5.94 19.43 -7.60
C VAL A 597 5.04 19.46 -6.36
N ALA A 598 3.73 19.33 -6.57
CA ALA A 598 2.74 19.25 -5.50
C ALA A 598 2.67 17.82 -4.90
N VAL A 599 2.00 17.71 -3.75
CA VAL A 599 1.76 16.43 -3.04
C VAL A 599 0.27 16.17 -2.76
N ASP A 600 -0.61 17.13 -3.11
CA ASP A 600 -2.08 16.99 -3.03
C ASP A 600 -2.69 17.45 -4.35
N TRP A 601 -3.66 16.68 -4.89
CA TRP A 601 -4.04 16.78 -6.28
C TRP A 601 -5.52 17.05 -6.49
N GLU A 602 -5.81 17.92 -7.45
CA GLU A 602 -7.17 18.23 -7.91
C GLU A 602 -7.71 17.17 -8.89
N ALA A 603 -6.83 16.69 -9.78
CA ALA A 603 -7.16 15.73 -10.81
C ALA A 603 -5.95 14.87 -11.20
N SER A 604 -6.20 13.67 -11.66
CA SER A 604 -5.21 12.77 -12.23
C SER A 604 -5.67 12.23 -13.58
N ALA A 605 -4.76 12.18 -14.56
CA ALA A 605 -4.96 11.57 -15.87
C ALA A 605 -3.85 10.53 -16.11
N TYR A 606 -4.24 9.29 -16.30
CA TYR A 606 -3.33 8.18 -16.60
C TYR A 606 -3.20 8.09 -18.12
N LEU A 607 -2.03 8.50 -18.65
CA LEU A 607 -1.85 8.71 -20.09
C LEU A 607 -1.42 7.44 -20.81
N GLU A 608 -0.51 6.68 -20.21
CA GLU A 608 -0.01 5.41 -20.73
C GLU A 608 0.33 4.48 -19.55
N ALA A 609 0.05 3.19 -19.70
CA ALA A 609 0.36 2.22 -18.66
C ALA A 609 0.51 0.80 -19.25
N GLU A 610 1.59 0.10 -18.86
CA GLU A 610 1.77 -1.34 -19.06
C GLU A 610 2.55 -1.88 -17.84
N PRO A 611 1.96 -2.76 -17.04
CA PRO A 611 2.61 -3.30 -15.84
C PRO A 611 3.96 -3.92 -16.12
N GLY A 612 4.96 -3.58 -15.30
CA GLY A 612 6.34 -4.05 -15.44
C GLY A 612 7.14 -3.38 -16.55
N GLN A 613 6.52 -2.48 -17.33
CA GLN A 613 7.17 -1.82 -18.45
C GLN A 613 7.21 -0.30 -18.29
N TYR A 614 6.08 0.37 -18.18
CA TYR A 614 6.03 1.82 -18.07
C TYR A 614 4.70 2.34 -17.49
N ILE A 615 4.76 3.55 -16.94
CA ILE A 615 3.59 4.32 -16.50
C ILE A 615 3.85 5.80 -16.82
N THR A 616 2.83 6.48 -17.36
CA THR A 616 2.82 7.95 -17.54
C THR A 616 1.57 8.52 -16.91
N VAL A 617 1.74 9.40 -15.93
CA VAL A 617 0.63 10.04 -15.18
C VAL A 617 0.79 11.55 -15.25
N ALA A 618 -0.31 12.26 -15.47
CA ALA A 618 -0.41 13.71 -15.30
C ALA A 618 -1.32 14.03 -14.11
N ARG A 619 -0.88 14.96 -13.23
CA ARG A 619 -1.65 15.37 -12.06
C ARG A 619 -1.75 16.88 -11.96
N LYS A 620 -2.95 17.39 -11.67
CA LYS A 620 -3.21 18.81 -11.43
C LYS A 620 -3.03 19.12 -9.96
N ALA A 621 -2.18 20.07 -9.63
CA ALA A 621 -1.98 20.51 -8.25
C ALA A 621 -3.25 21.17 -7.70
N LYS A 622 -3.67 20.78 -6.50
CA LYS A 622 -4.89 21.25 -5.86
C LYS A 622 -4.89 22.76 -5.66
N GLY A 623 -5.99 23.41 -6.00
CA GLY A 623 -6.14 24.87 -5.88
C GLY A 623 -5.36 25.69 -6.90
N THR A 624 -4.78 25.08 -7.94
CA THR A 624 -4.02 25.75 -9.00
C THR A 624 -4.42 25.26 -10.38
N ASN A 625 -3.88 25.85 -11.44
CA ASN A 625 -3.98 25.33 -12.81
C ASN A 625 -2.68 24.67 -13.29
N ASN A 626 -1.75 24.42 -12.37
CA ASN A 626 -0.48 23.78 -12.68
C ASN A 626 -0.63 22.26 -12.75
N TRP A 627 0.07 21.66 -13.71
CA TRP A 627 0.10 20.22 -13.91
C TRP A 627 1.52 19.69 -13.81
N PHE A 628 1.63 18.44 -13.37
CA PHE A 628 2.90 17.73 -13.31
C PHE A 628 2.74 16.38 -13.97
N ILE A 629 3.68 16.01 -14.83
CA ILE A 629 3.72 14.70 -15.49
C ILE A 629 4.92 13.93 -14.98
N GLY A 630 4.74 12.66 -14.69
CA GLY A 630 5.81 11.72 -14.42
C GLY A 630 5.68 10.50 -15.35
N ASN A 631 6.79 10.10 -15.96
CA ASN A 631 6.92 8.83 -16.66
C ASN A 631 8.05 8.03 -16.02
N VAL A 632 7.75 6.80 -15.63
CA VAL A 632 8.73 5.81 -15.19
C VAL A 632 8.77 4.66 -16.18
N ASN A 633 9.98 4.13 -16.45
CA ASN A 633 10.23 3.11 -17.43
C ASN A 633 11.04 1.94 -16.84
N GLY A 634 10.75 0.72 -17.30
CA GLY A 634 11.45 -0.48 -16.90
C GLY A 634 12.84 -0.63 -17.58
N GLU A 635 13.25 -1.88 -17.78
CA GLU A 635 14.64 -2.19 -18.26
C GLU A 635 14.90 -1.86 -19.74
N ASN A 636 13.87 -1.54 -20.54
CA ASN A 636 14.01 -1.26 -21.97
C ASN A 636 13.78 0.22 -22.26
N SER A 637 14.55 0.81 -23.20
CA SER A 637 14.29 2.17 -23.65
C SER A 637 12.96 2.27 -24.42
N ARG A 638 12.34 3.45 -24.38
CA ARG A 638 11.03 3.70 -25.00
C ARG A 638 10.90 5.14 -25.48
N ILE A 639 10.07 5.33 -26.51
CA ILE A 639 9.53 6.65 -26.87
C ILE A 639 8.06 6.71 -26.45
N SER A 640 7.72 7.67 -25.63
CA SER A 640 6.37 7.96 -25.15
C SER A 640 5.75 9.07 -26.01
N ASN A 641 4.50 8.86 -26.48
CA ASN A 641 3.76 9.82 -27.28
C ASN A 641 2.48 10.21 -26.56
N ILE A 642 2.51 11.35 -25.90
CA ILE A 642 1.42 11.82 -25.05
C ILE A 642 0.69 13.04 -25.65
N LYS A 643 -0.60 13.15 -25.37
CA LYS A 643 -1.44 14.31 -25.69
C LYS A 643 -1.70 15.10 -24.41
N LEU A 644 -1.67 16.42 -24.51
CA LEU A 644 -1.95 17.29 -23.37
C LEU A 644 -3.42 17.79 -23.38
N ASP A 645 -4.34 16.95 -23.83
CA ASP A 645 -5.77 17.29 -23.99
C ASP A 645 -6.51 17.46 -22.64
N PHE A 646 -5.90 17.07 -21.53
CA PHE A 646 -6.34 17.37 -20.17
C PHE A 646 -6.13 18.82 -19.76
N LEU A 647 -5.33 19.61 -20.47
CA LEU A 647 -5.14 21.04 -20.22
C LEU A 647 -6.39 21.85 -20.62
N GLU A 648 -6.63 22.94 -19.91
CA GLU A 648 -7.77 23.82 -20.20
C GLU A 648 -7.68 24.41 -21.61
N LYS A 649 -8.78 24.29 -22.37
CA LYS A 649 -8.86 24.78 -23.74
C LYS A 649 -8.72 26.29 -23.77
N GLY A 650 -7.89 26.80 -24.71
CA GLY A 650 -7.66 28.24 -24.88
C GLY A 650 -6.58 28.84 -23.98
N LYS A 651 -6.08 28.09 -22.99
CA LYS A 651 -4.99 28.54 -22.12
C LYS A 651 -3.63 28.10 -22.65
N THR A 652 -2.61 28.92 -22.34
CA THR A 652 -1.20 28.63 -22.64
C THR A 652 -0.44 28.38 -21.36
N TYR A 653 0.47 27.40 -21.43
CA TYR A 653 1.30 27.00 -20.30
C TYR A 653 2.78 27.02 -20.69
N SER A 654 3.65 27.19 -19.70
CA SER A 654 5.08 26.96 -19.82
C SER A 654 5.40 25.56 -19.30
N ALA A 655 5.90 24.69 -20.15
CA ALA A 655 6.33 23.36 -19.77
C ALA A 655 7.85 23.32 -19.64
N THR A 656 8.36 22.88 -18.48
CA THR A 656 9.75 22.51 -18.27
C THR A 656 9.84 20.99 -18.23
N ILE A 657 10.55 20.42 -19.18
CA ILE A 657 10.70 18.97 -19.39
C ILE A 657 12.08 18.56 -18.90
N TYR A 658 12.12 17.65 -17.96
CA TYR A 658 13.33 16.98 -17.43
C TYR A 658 13.31 15.56 -17.95
N SER A 659 14.12 15.24 -18.93
CA SER A 659 14.12 13.92 -19.59
C SER A 659 15.50 13.30 -19.58
N ASP A 660 15.57 11.98 -19.71
CA ASP A 660 16.82 11.27 -19.95
C ASP A 660 17.52 11.83 -21.19
N ALA A 661 18.84 11.99 -21.13
CA ALA A 661 19.66 12.19 -22.31
C ALA A 661 19.71 10.88 -23.13
N LYS A 662 20.03 10.97 -24.40
CA LYS A 662 20.04 9.81 -25.32
C LYS A 662 20.98 8.70 -24.87
N GLU A 663 22.10 9.06 -24.22
CA GLU A 663 23.11 8.16 -23.67
C GLU A 663 22.85 7.73 -22.23
N ALA A 664 21.73 8.14 -21.64
CA ALA A 664 21.37 7.77 -20.27
C ALA A 664 21.11 6.25 -20.14
N HIS A 665 21.49 5.71 -19.01
CA HIS A 665 21.24 4.31 -18.67
C HIS A 665 21.40 4.12 -17.16
N TYR A 666 20.47 3.43 -16.51
CA TYR A 666 20.42 3.31 -15.05
C TYR A 666 21.69 2.71 -14.40
N LYS A 667 22.48 1.87 -15.14
CA LYS A 667 23.72 1.29 -14.60
C LYS A 667 24.98 2.09 -14.95
N THR A 668 25.06 2.62 -16.16
CA THR A 668 26.33 3.12 -16.71
C THR A 668 26.40 4.63 -16.84
N ASN A 669 25.23 5.30 -16.95
CA ASN A 669 25.16 6.76 -17.07
C ASN A 669 23.84 7.32 -16.50
N PRO A 670 23.58 7.14 -15.18
CA PRO A 670 22.27 7.42 -14.60
C PRO A 670 21.95 8.92 -14.43
N GLN A 671 22.97 9.77 -14.43
CA GLN A 671 22.84 11.22 -14.19
C GLN A 671 22.81 12.05 -15.48
N ALA A 672 22.75 11.40 -16.66
CA ALA A 672 22.63 12.12 -17.92
C ALA A 672 21.19 12.51 -18.20
N TYR A 673 20.90 13.80 -18.18
CA TYR A 673 19.56 14.37 -18.43
C TYR A 673 19.62 15.63 -19.29
N ILE A 674 18.46 16.01 -19.80
CA ILE A 674 18.26 17.22 -20.60
C ILE A 674 17.07 17.99 -20.03
N ILE A 675 17.20 19.33 -19.94
CA ILE A 675 16.11 20.22 -19.58
C ILE A 675 15.72 21.04 -20.81
N THR A 676 14.42 20.97 -21.17
CA THR A 676 13.85 21.74 -22.27
C THR A 676 12.65 22.55 -21.78
N LYS A 677 12.55 23.82 -22.21
CA LYS A 677 11.41 24.69 -21.93
C LYS A 677 10.66 25.02 -23.21
N ILE A 678 9.34 24.80 -23.21
CA ILE A 678 8.47 25.07 -24.37
C ILE A 678 7.12 25.63 -23.92
N LYS A 679 6.44 26.34 -24.83
CA LYS A 679 5.03 26.69 -24.62
C LYS A 679 4.13 25.56 -25.10
N VAL A 680 3.11 25.23 -24.32
CA VAL A 680 2.16 24.15 -24.61
C VAL A 680 0.72 24.58 -24.36
N ASN A 681 -0.22 23.86 -24.95
CA ASN A 681 -1.65 23.99 -24.73
C ASN A 681 -2.35 22.64 -24.92
N SER A 682 -3.69 22.60 -24.81
CA SER A 682 -4.50 21.39 -24.93
C SER A 682 -4.44 20.65 -26.28
N LYS A 683 -3.82 21.25 -27.33
CA LYS A 683 -3.62 20.62 -28.64
C LYS A 683 -2.22 20.05 -28.81
N THR A 684 -1.33 20.31 -27.86
CA THR A 684 0.08 19.90 -27.94
C THR A 684 0.21 18.38 -27.81
N LYS A 685 1.05 17.81 -28.64
CA LYS A 685 1.50 16.40 -28.55
C LYS A 685 3.00 16.43 -28.24
N LEU A 686 3.43 15.61 -27.31
CA LEU A 686 4.83 15.47 -26.92
C LEU A 686 5.32 14.06 -27.26
N SER A 687 6.54 13.99 -27.78
CA SER A 687 7.28 12.74 -27.97
C SER A 687 8.50 12.81 -27.08
N GLN A 688 8.61 11.89 -26.10
CA GLN A 688 9.66 11.90 -25.09
C GLN A 688 10.38 10.55 -25.06
N PHE A 689 11.70 10.61 -25.00
CA PHE A 689 12.56 9.46 -24.82
C PHE A 689 12.71 9.12 -23.34
N SER A 690 12.65 7.83 -23.00
CA SER A 690 13.00 7.28 -21.70
C SER A 690 14.05 6.19 -21.90
N ALA A 691 15.15 6.29 -21.17
CA ALA A 691 16.25 5.33 -21.18
C ALA A 691 15.86 4.04 -20.44
N PRO A 692 16.67 2.96 -20.53
CA PRO A 692 16.54 1.81 -19.64
C PRO A 692 16.63 2.25 -18.17
N GLY A 693 15.60 1.89 -17.35
CA GLY A 693 15.48 2.33 -15.96
C GLY A 693 15.27 3.84 -15.78
N GLY A 694 14.88 4.51 -16.84
CA GLY A 694 14.76 5.95 -16.91
C GLY A 694 13.33 6.48 -16.92
N GLY A 695 13.18 7.69 -17.42
CA GLY A 695 11.89 8.35 -17.49
C GLY A 695 11.99 9.83 -17.86
N TYR A 696 10.92 10.56 -17.60
CA TYR A 696 10.89 12.02 -17.67
C TYR A 696 9.89 12.61 -16.69
N ALA A 697 10.15 13.83 -16.25
CA ALA A 697 9.26 14.63 -15.43
C ALA A 697 8.98 15.97 -16.12
N ILE A 698 7.75 16.47 -16.03
CA ILE A 698 7.37 17.75 -16.66
C ILE A 698 6.59 18.60 -15.65
N SER A 699 7.03 19.81 -15.40
CA SER A 699 6.22 20.84 -14.75
C SER A 699 5.55 21.70 -15.82
N ILE A 700 4.21 21.87 -15.75
CA ILE A 700 3.39 22.64 -16.69
C ILE A 700 2.70 23.74 -15.90
N LEU A 701 3.25 24.94 -15.96
CA LEU A 701 2.78 26.07 -15.18
C LEU A 701 1.96 27.00 -16.08
N GLN A 702 0.78 27.43 -15.60
CA GLN A 702 -0.03 28.40 -16.36
C GLN A 702 0.72 29.72 -16.48
N VAL A 703 0.80 30.24 -17.70
CA VAL A 703 1.35 31.58 -17.95
C VAL A 703 0.28 32.60 -17.63
N SER A 704 0.61 33.58 -16.76
CA SER A 704 -0.25 34.75 -16.55
C SER A 704 -0.37 35.52 -17.88
N GLU A 705 -1.60 35.86 -18.27
CA GLU A 705 -1.88 36.71 -19.44
C GLU A 705 -1.39 38.12 -19.20
#